data_c6f0574f04b49704a410e22b64a9ed93
#
_entry.id   c6f0574f04b49704a410e22b64a9ed93
#
_cell.length_a   1.000
_cell.length_b   1.000
_cell.length_c   1.000
_cell.angle_alpha   90.00
_cell.angle_beta   90.00
_cell.angle_gamma   90.00
#
_symmetry.space_group_name_H-M   'P 1'
#
loop_
_entity.id
_entity.type
_entity.pdbx_description
1 polymer ?
#
loop_
_entity_poly.entity_id
_entity_poly.type
_entity_poly.pdbx_seq_one_letter_code
_entity_poly.pdbx_strand_id
1 'polypeptide(L)'
;MAEEERTGRLGRLFAALVNVGDEDGGEASPEGAGPAGQDAEKDLAGGNTTVLDLEGLSRSLASSPDPMALLAGLVVDVRARVGATGAPELPGEAPKLPPSPLEVHLATRLVEAGLLEADVELPGVRVVRPRTSGLFYLRIEEERVSYLAKLRVLQVESALNSVLLASRALASPNDAPLDAIVRAEQRVTRSVAGQAREVAARLEGPVRGEWDVRYALAYGIEAFRLPHRLTARFRVNARAGVAAFELDLVPPEAWPRSAFVDGLGVVPATEQMRRRAAGTYNARLAALVAGYALAAAPELGEVWVAGVIDTARDHACLYSARISREALEAFDLGGSFDPVALLRSCGAAISPDETGGLAPVRQGFSLDDETLCPRERYDAPELSEATLAGELGDALGCWRVSDLGIDEGARRRHVADELARHLTGSTEKNVQAILAAAREDGHPDVIEAARRCVSGLIDGELEDDALAIGESFVEGGDLQRGCARARDALLSHDLEAAGKYATDALLPIDGLGSFDGSDGLVWRGFGSYADRALYNRLVAAPGERCALVPAAYLEAHTIAAASALARGRAEEALEHARRAAEVAPLSSQASLNLAQCLEATGDPEAAGRELCRLLSLAHDPESIGLGYLGMAQLQWQGGHVLTAQACYQRATRHLGAPALVARLAMAALIGQVGVSAGGELSPEQADSLLEAAGIPLAPTETVSAAFLEATRAATDAGIFRVARDLLRKLCMISRDDVYFGMLRSVEDEPDR
;
A
#
# COMPACT_ATOMS: atom_id res chain seq x y z
N MET A 1 9.01 -11.34 -6.26
CA MET A 1 8.37 -12.65 -6.04
C MET A 1 9.24 -13.60 -5.21
N ALA A 2 10.48 -13.88 -5.58
CA ALA A 2 11.34 -14.77 -4.77
C ALA A 2 11.78 -14.18 -3.41
N GLU A 3 11.92 -12.87 -3.29
CA GLU A 3 12.30 -12.18 -2.06
C GLU A 3 11.13 -11.96 -1.09
N GLU A 4 9.93 -11.70 -1.59
CA GLU A 4 8.70 -11.70 -0.78
C GLU A 4 8.36 -13.08 -0.22
N GLU A 5 8.68 -14.14 -0.96
CA GLU A 5 8.59 -15.51 -0.44
C GLU A 5 9.67 -15.81 0.62
N ARG A 6 10.88 -15.24 0.54
CA ARG A 6 11.95 -15.47 1.51
C ARG A 6 11.66 -14.83 2.87
N THR A 7 11.30 -13.54 2.90
CA THR A 7 10.93 -12.85 4.15
C THR A 7 9.65 -13.39 4.78
N GLY A 8 8.66 -13.73 3.97
CA GLY A 8 7.44 -14.36 4.44
C GLY A 8 7.62 -15.82 4.92
N ARG A 9 8.70 -16.52 4.51
CA ARG A 9 9.02 -17.87 4.98
C ARG A 9 9.72 -17.88 6.34
N LEU A 10 10.61 -16.94 6.60
CA LEU A 10 11.27 -16.82 7.93
C LEU A 10 10.27 -16.40 9.01
N GLY A 11 9.36 -15.46 8.70
CA GLY A 11 8.26 -15.11 9.60
C GLY A 11 7.29 -16.28 9.88
N ARG A 12 7.07 -17.16 8.88
CA ARG A 12 6.25 -18.38 9.05
C ARG A 12 6.96 -19.48 9.84
N LEU A 13 8.28 -19.59 9.74
CA LEU A 13 9.08 -20.51 10.54
C LEU A 13 9.08 -20.12 12.02
N PHE A 14 9.10 -18.83 12.31
CA PHE A 14 9.01 -18.33 13.69
C PHE A 14 7.61 -18.51 14.27
N ALA A 15 6.56 -18.29 13.46
CA ALA A 15 5.18 -18.61 13.84
C ALA A 15 4.97 -20.11 14.09
N ALA A 16 5.67 -20.97 13.34
CA ALA A 16 5.64 -22.43 13.55
C ALA A 16 6.39 -22.87 14.81
N LEU A 17 7.42 -22.13 15.24
CA LEU A 17 8.12 -22.38 16.51
C LEU A 17 7.34 -21.89 17.74
N VAL A 18 6.41 -20.94 17.54
CA VAL A 18 5.51 -20.42 18.60
C VAL A 18 4.18 -21.20 18.67
N ASN A 19 3.80 -21.91 17.59
CA ASN A 19 2.57 -22.72 17.53
C ASN A 19 2.86 -24.20 17.76
N VAL A 20 2.94 -24.59 19.03
CA VAL A 20 2.61 -25.96 19.45
C VAL A 20 1.16 -25.90 19.95
N GLY A 21 0.21 -26.39 19.16
CA GLY A 21 -1.17 -26.60 19.60
C GLY A 21 -2.24 -26.38 18.53
N ASP A 22 -2.53 -27.44 17.81
CA ASP A 22 -3.79 -28.00 17.28
C ASP A 22 -4.95 -27.15 16.75
N GLU A 23 -5.33 -27.63 15.62
CA GLU A 23 -6.58 -27.82 14.83
C GLU A 23 -7.94 -27.45 15.46
N ASP A 24 -8.82 -27.11 14.50
CA ASP A 24 -10.29 -27.14 14.48
C ASP A 24 -11.12 -25.95 14.96
N GLY A 25 -11.76 -25.43 13.97
CA GLY A 25 -13.11 -25.00 13.66
C GLY A 25 -14.06 -24.53 14.78
N GLY A 26 -14.67 -23.37 14.54
CA GLY A 26 -15.87 -23.00 15.28
C GLY A 26 -16.26 -21.54 15.10
N GLU A 27 -17.28 -21.30 14.28
CA GLU A 27 -18.00 -20.04 14.17
C GLU A 27 -18.52 -19.57 15.53
N ALA A 28 -18.31 -18.31 15.86
CA ALA A 28 -19.05 -17.64 16.93
C ALA A 28 -19.36 -16.19 16.55
N SER A 29 -20.63 -15.92 16.42
CA SER A 29 -21.23 -14.60 16.28
C SER A 29 -21.03 -13.77 17.55
N PRO A 30 -20.85 -12.45 17.46
CA PRO A 30 -20.95 -11.57 18.62
C PRO A 30 -22.34 -10.92 18.69
N GLU A 31 -23.09 -11.26 19.70
CA GLU A 31 -24.20 -10.44 20.22
C GLU A 31 -23.66 -9.41 21.22
N GLY A 32 -24.19 -8.19 21.15
CA GLY A 32 -24.20 -7.28 22.28
C GLY A 32 -23.66 -5.88 22.05
N ALA A 33 -24.47 -5.00 21.50
CA ALA A 33 -24.30 -3.55 21.66
C ALA A 33 -25.47 -2.98 22.45
N GLY A 34 -25.18 -2.48 23.64
CA GLY A 34 -26.11 -1.73 24.48
C GLY A 34 -26.23 -0.25 24.07
N PRO A 35 -27.21 0.49 24.55
CA PRO A 35 -27.71 1.72 23.93
C PRO A 35 -26.97 2.97 24.39
N ALA A 36 -26.60 3.82 23.45
CA ALA A 36 -26.14 5.18 23.73
C ALA A 36 -27.17 6.23 23.29
N GLY A 37 -27.64 6.99 24.30
CA GLY A 37 -27.85 8.42 24.28
C GLY A 37 -28.97 8.97 23.41
N GLN A 38 -30.15 9.14 24.01
CA GLN A 38 -31.12 10.16 23.68
C GLN A 38 -30.50 11.56 23.86
N ASP A 39 -30.47 12.37 22.78
CA ASP A 39 -30.61 13.83 22.81
C ASP A 39 -30.37 14.40 21.40
N ALA A 40 -31.42 14.39 20.57
CA ALA A 40 -31.55 15.29 19.42
C ALA A 40 -33.01 15.32 18.96
N GLU A 41 -33.89 15.73 19.85
CA GLU A 41 -35.27 16.15 19.51
C GLU A 41 -35.37 17.64 19.75
N LYS A 42 -35.18 18.45 18.69
CA LYS A 42 -35.86 19.75 18.54
C LYS A 42 -35.59 20.34 17.15
N ASP A 43 -36.67 20.77 16.56
CA ASP A 43 -36.81 21.58 15.35
C ASP A 43 -36.93 20.82 14.01
N LEU A 44 -38.07 20.20 13.79
CA LEU A 44 -38.60 19.95 12.45
C LEU A 44 -40.09 20.31 12.44
N ALA A 45 -40.38 21.56 12.17
CA ALA A 45 -41.70 21.99 11.76
C ALA A 45 -41.77 22.04 10.23
N GLY A 46 -42.59 21.18 9.62
CA GLY A 46 -43.09 21.36 8.26
C GLY A 46 -42.57 20.37 7.21
N GLY A 47 -43.09 19.16 7.19
CA GLY A 47 -42.92 18.25 6.06
C GLY A 47 -43.65 16.93 6.29
N ASN A 48 -44.64 16.61 5.44
CA ASN A 48 -45.35 15.33 5.49
C ASN A 48 -44.59 14.16 4.86
N THR A 49 -43.25 14.28 4.65
CA THR A 49 -42.38 13.26 4.01
C THR A 49 -41.18 12.97 4.87
N THR A 50 -40.58 11.78 4.70
CA THR A 50 -39.30 11.45 5.33
C THR A 50 -38.15 12.25 4.70
N VAL A 51 -37.06 12.42 5.44
CA VAL A 51 -35.84 13.10 4.98
C VAL A 51 -34.76 12.06 4.77
N LEU A 52 -34.18 12.01 3.56
CA LEU A 52 -33.01 11.19 3.30
C LEU A 52 -31.77 11.83 3.94
N ASP A 53 -31.29 11.25 5.03
CA ASP A 53 -30.01 11.59 5.64
C ASP A 53 -28.87 10.79 4.99
N LEU A 54 -28.19 11.38 4.01
CA LEU A 54 -27.08 10.76 3.30
C LEU A 54 -25.84 10.55 4.20
N GLU A 55 -25.67 11.39 5.23
CA GLU A 55 -24.56 11.21 6.19
C GLU A 55 -24.87 10.07 7.18
N GLY A 56 -26.12 9.96 7.64
CA GLY A 56 -26.59 8.81 8.42
C GLY A 56 -26.50 7.51 7.63
N LEU A 57 -26.93 7.52 6.38
CA LEU A 57 -26.79 6.37 5.46
C LEU A 57 -25.31 5.97 5.31
N SER A 58 -24.43 6.94 5.15
CA SER A 58 -22.99 6.69 5.04
C SER A 58 -22.43 6.00 6.28
N ARG A 59 -22.81 6.44 7.48
CA ARG A 59 -22.38 5.80 8.74
C ARG A 59 -22.91 4.39 8.85
N SER A 60 -24.16 4.16 8.50
CA SER A 60 -24.78 2.83 8.51
C SER A 60 -24.10 1.88 7.52
N LEU A 61 -23.80 2.35 6.31
CA LEU A 61 -23.09 1.56 5.30
C LEU A 61 -21.66 1.21 5.74
N ALA A 62 -20.95 2.15 6.37
CA ALA A 62 -19.57 1.93 6.83
C ALA A 62 -19.48 0.93 7.99
N SER A 63 -20.52 0.79 8.81
CA SER A 63 -20.62 -0.15 9.92
C SER A 63 -21.32 -1.46 9.57
N SER A 64 -21.91 -1.56 8.39
CA SER A 64 -22.64 -2.77 7.96
C SER A 64 -21.67 -3.88 7.54
N PRO A 65 -21.91 -5.14 7.98
CA PRO A 65 -21.18 -6.28 7.46
C PRO A 65 -21.58 -6.60 6.00
N ASP A 66 -22.77 -6.19 5.57
CA ASP A 66 -23.26 -6.33 4.20
C ASP A 66 -23.92 -5.02 3.72
N PRO A 67 -23.13 -4.08 3.19
CA PRO A 67 -23.66 -2.80 2.68
C PRO A 67 -24.61 -2.97 1.49
N MET A 68 -24.42 -4.00 0.66
CA MET A 68 -25.29 -4.22 -0.50
C MET A 68 -26.67 -4.69 -0.08
N ALA A 69 -26.80 -5.57 0.89
CA ALA A 69 -28.07 -5.99 1.47
C ALA A 69 -28.78 -4.81 2.16
N LEU A 70 -28.05 -3.94 2.85
CA LEU A 70 -28.61 -2.72 3.45
C LEU A 70 -29.21 -1.80 2.40
N LEU A 71 -28.51 -1.55 1.29
CA LEU A 71 -29.03 -0.76 0.17
C LEU A 71 -30.24 -1.41 -0.50
N ALA A 72 -30.23 -2.74 -0.65
CA ALA A 72 -31.38 -3.48 -1.18
C ALA A 72 -32.61 -3.34 -0.26
N GLY A 73 -32.41 -3.40 1.06
CA GLY A 73 -33.43 -3.15 2.07
C GLY A 73 -34.03 -1.75 1.97
N LEU A 74 -33.20 -0.72 1.78
CA LEU A 74 -33.64 0.66 1.55
C LEU A 74 -34.54 0.75 0.32
N VAL A 75 -34.17 0.13 -0.80
CA VAL A 75 -34.98 0.12 -2.03
C VAL A 75 -36.35 -0.54 -1.79
N VAL A 76 -36.35 -1.67 -1.09
CA VAL A 76 -37.62 -2.39 -0.77
C VAL A 76 -38.53 -1.55 0.13
N ASP A 77 -37.97 -0.89 1.17
CA ASP A 77 -38.72 -0.04 2.08
C ASP A 77 -39.32 1.18 1.33
N VAL A 78 -38.52 1.88 0.52
CA VAL A 78 -39.00 3.02 -0.28
C VAL A 78 -40.15 2.61 -1.22
N ARG A 79 -40.02 1.47 -1.92
CA ARG A 79 -41.06 0.94 -2.80
C ARG A 79 -42.36 0.62 -2.04
N ALA A 80 -42.21 0.00 -0.86
CA ALA A 80 -43.37 -0.32 -0.02
C ALA A 80 -44.12 0.95 0.45
N ARG A 81 -43.35 2.01 0.82
CA ARG A 81 -43.95 3.31 1.24
C ARG A 81 -44.60 4.06 0.07
N VAL A 82 -44.03 4.01 -1.13
CA VAL A 82 -44.64 4.54 -2.34
C VAL A 82 -45.94 3.81 -2.67
N GLY A 83 -45.96 2.46 -2.56
CA GLY A 83 -47.16 1.67 -2.82
C GLY A 83 -48.29 1.84 -1.78
N ALA A 84 -47.93 2.18 -0.54
CA ALA A 84 -48.87 2.40 0.55
C ALA A 84 -49.55 3.81 0.49
N THR A 85 -49.04 4.73 -0.31
CA THR A 85 -49.60 6.08 -0.47
C THR A 85 -50.98 5.97 -1.13
N GLY A 86 -52.09 6.08 -0.28
CA GLY A 86 -53.48 5.92 -0.72
C GLY A 86 -54.18 4.63 -0.31
N ALA A 87 -53.47 3.69 0.36
CA ALA A 87 -54.11 2.52 0.97
C ALA A 87 -54.76 2.88 2.31
N PRO A 88 -55.92 2.28 2.67
CA PRO A 88 -56.57 2.55 3.98
C PRO A 88 -55.65 2.06 5.10
N GLU A 89 -55.43 2.92 6.11
CA GLU A 89 -54.67 2.61 7.33
C GLU A 89 -55.29 1.43 8.09
N LEU A 90 -54.55 0.43 8.38
CA LEU A 90 -54.96 -0.64 9.28
C LEU A 90 -54.94 -0.16 10.73
N PRO A 91 -56.02 -0.41 11.52
CA PRO A 91 -56.08 0.07 12.89
C PRO A 91 -54.91 -0.54 13.74
N GLY A 92 -54.02 0.33 14.23
CA GLY A 92 -52.93 -0.03 15.15
C GLY A 92 -51.51 0.06 14.62
N GLU A 93 -51.32 0.32 13.33
CA GLU A 93 -50.00 0.67 12.79
C GLU A 93 -49.79 2.19 12.75
N ALA A 94 -48.63 2.66 13.18
CA ALA A 94 -48.26 4.07 12.99
C ALA A 94 -48.17 4.38 11.48
N PRO A 95 -48.74 5.49 10.99
CA PRO A 95 -48.71 5.84 9.58
C PRO A 95 -47.25 6.00 9.12
N LYS A 96 -46.85 5.18 8.13
CA LYS A 96 -45.57 5.34 7.49
C LYS A 96 -45.56 6.60 6.65
N LEU A 97 -44.68 7.55 6.97
CA LEU A 97 -44.51 8.77 6.19
C LEU A 97 -44.13 8.45 4.74
N PRO A 98 -44.68 9.10 3.73
CA PRO A 98 -44.28 8.92 2.35
C PRO A 98 -42.79 9.29 2.18
N PRO A 99 -42.06 8.59 1.29
CA PRO A 99 -40.65 8.89 1.04
C PRO A 99 -40.47 10.22 0.35
N SER A 100 -39.36 10.93 0.63
CA SER A 100 -39.01 12.16 -0.07
C SER A 100 -38.70 11.89 -1.55
N PRO A 101 -38.82 12.90 -2.45
CA PRO A 101 -38.43 12.76 -3.84
C PRO A 101 -36.96 12.28 -3.99
N LEU A 102 -36.07 12.71 -3.11
CA LEU A 102 -34.65 12.30 -3.12
C LEU A 102 -34.48 10.82 -2.76
N GLU A 103 -35.23 10.29 -1.76
CA GLU A 103 -35.23 8.85 -1.44
C GLU A 103 -35.75 8.03 -2.60
N VAL A 104 -36.87 8.45 -3.23
CA VAL A 104 -37.41 7.76 -4.41
C VAL A 104 -36.40 7.76 -5.55
N HIS A 105 -35.72 8.89 -5.77
CA HIS A 105 -34.71 9.00 -6.81
C HIS A 105 -33.51 8.09 -6.54
N LEU A 106 -32.98 8.06 -5.31
CA LEU A 106 -31.89 7.14 -4.93
C LEU A 106 -32.30 5.68 -5.14
N ALA A 107 -33.48 5.29 -4.66
CA ALA A 107 -33.98 3.92 -4.86
C ALA A 107 -34.11 3.58 -6.35
N THR A 108 -34.55 4.52 -7.17
CA THR A 108 -34.66 4.36 -8.64
C THR A 108 -33.27 4.15 -9.26
N ARG A 109 -32.28 4.97 -8.89
CA ARG A 109 -30.88 4.81 -9.37
C ARG A 109 -30.28 3.48 -8.99
N LEU A 110 -30.48 3.02 -7.75
CA LEU A 110 -30.01 1.71 -7.28
C LEU A 110 -30.65 0.54 -8.04
N VAL A 111 -31.95 0.67 -8.38
CA VAL A 111 -32.63 -0.32 -9.24
C VAL A 111 -32.08 -0.29 -10.67
N GLU A 112 -31.89 0.89 -11.25
CA GLU A 112 -31.26 1.03 -12.59
C GLU A 112 -29.83 0.46 -12.62
N ALA A 113 -29.09 0.56 -11.50
CA ALA A 113 -27.80 -0.05 -11.27
C ALA A 113 -27.86 -1.60 -11.12
N GLY A 114 -29.07 -2.19 -11.12
CA GLY A 114 -29.29 -3.62 -11.05
C GLY A 114 -29.05 -4.24 -9.67
N LEU A 115 -29.13 -3.46 -8.60
CA LEU A 115 -28.90 -3.95 -7.23
C LEU A 115 -29.82 -5.12 -6.83
N LEU A 116 -31.05 -5.17 -7.39
CA LEU A 116 -32.02 -6.22 -7.11
C LEU A 116 -32.04 -7.34 -8.18
N GLU A 117 -31.18 -7.30 -9.18
CA GLU A 117 -31.08 -8.30 -10.21
C GLU A 117 -30.28 -9.52 -9.69
N ALA A 118 -30.86 -10.72 -9.73
CA ALA A 118 -30.27 -11.94 -9.18
C ALA A 118 -29.33 -12.67 -10.19
N ASP A 119 -29.07 -12.08 -11.36
CA ASP A 119 -28.29 -12.67 -12.44
C ASP A 119 -26.77 -12.61 -12.21
N VAL A 120 -26.33 -11.79 -11.26
CA VAL A 120 -24.90 -11.61 -10.90
C VAL A 120 -24.76 -11.70 -9.39
N GLU A 121 -23.93 -12.62 -8.92
CA GLU A 121 -23.51 -12.69 -7.53
C GLU A 121 -22.61 -11.48 -7.23
N LEU A 122 -23.00 -10.69 -6.22
CA LEU A 122 -22.25 -9.50 -5.83
C LEU A 122 -21.13 -9.91 -4.87
N PRO A 123 -19.92 -9.35 -5.03
CA PRO A 123 -18.82 -9.62 -4.12
C PRO A 123 -19.05 -8.94 -2.76
N GLY A 124 -18.35 -9.40 -1.74
CA GLY A 124 -18.24 -8.68 -0.49
C GLY A 124 -17.63 -7.30 -0.71
N VAL A 125 -18.30 -6.26 -0.22
CA VAL A 125 -17.81 -4.88 -0.35
C VAL A 125 -17.76 -4.21 1.02
N ARG A 126 -16.75 -3.36 1.19
CA ARG A 126 -16.64 -2.45 2.32
C ARG A 126 -16.78 -1.00 1.84
N VAL A 127 -17.60 -0.24 2.55
CA VAL A 127 -17.78 1.18 2.22
C VAL A 127 -16.72 2.02 2.92
N VAL A 128 -16.00 2.80 2.13
CA VAL A 128 -14.99 3.76 2.62
C VAL A 128 -15.40 5.15 2.14
N ARG A 129 -15.10 6.18 2.93
CA ARG A 129 -15.24 7.58 2.52
C ARG A 129 -13.90 8.29 2.62
N PRO A 130 -13.20 8.52 1.50
CA PRO A 130 -11.99 9.33 1.47
C PRO A 130 -12.27 10.72 2.07
N ARG A 131 -11.39 11.17 2.97
CA ARG A 131 -11.54 12.49 3.62
C ARG A 131 -11.44 13.64 2.63
N THR A 132 -10.69 13.45 1.55
CA THR A 132 -10.43 14.44 0.49
C THR A 132 -11.67 14.77 -0.33
N SER A 133 -12.39 13.78 -0.85
CA SER A 133 -13.60 13.97 -1.68
C SER A 133 -14.90 13.89 -0.86
N GLY A 134 -14.93 13.08 0.18
CA GLY A 134 -16.13 12.77 0.95
C GLY A 134 -17.19 12.00 0.14
N LEU A 135 -16.79 11.26 -0.88
CA LEU A 135 -17.62 10.41 -1.71
C LEU A 135 -17.70 8.99 -1.16
N PHE A 136 -18.66 8.20 -1.62
CA PHE A 136 -18.72 6.77 -1.35
C PHE A 136 -17.70 6.04 -2.21
N TYR A 137 -16.99 5.10 -1.60
CA TYR A 137 -16.12 4.16 -2.27
C TYR A 137 -16.45 2.74 -1.81
N LEU A 138 -16.91 1.92 -2.74
CA LEU A 138 -17.25 0.51 -2.53
C LEU A 138 -16.03 -0.36 -2.84
N ARG A 139 -15.22 -0.61 -1.83
CA ARG A 139 -14.02 -1.44 -1.96
C ARG A 139 -14.40 -2.90 -1.98
N ILE A 140 -14.11 -3.58 -3.08
CA ILE A 140 -14.26 -5.03 -3.20
C ILE A 140 -13.17 -5.71 -2.37
N GLU A 141 -13.54 -6.69 -1.55
CA GLU A 141 -12.63 -7.42 -0.65
C GLU A 141 -12.06 -8.69 -1.29
N GLU A 142 -12.69 -9.20 -2.34
CA GLU A 142 -12.28 -10.41 -3.06
C GLU A 142 -11.24 -10.09 -4.14
N GLU A 143 -10.23 -10.96 -4.27
CA GLU A 143 -9.19 -10.80 -5.30
C GLU A 143 -9.68 -11.13 -6.71
N ARG A 144 -10.62 -12.08 -6.85
CA ARG A 144 -11.11 -12.57 -8.13
C ARG A 144 -12.60 -12.33 -8.28
N VAL A 145 -12.94 -11.28 -8.99
CA VAL A 145 -14.32 -10.87 -9.23
C VAL A 145 -14.56 -10.79 -10.73
N SER A 146 -15.73 -11.26 -11.17
CA SER A 146 -16.12 -11.18 -12.59
C SER A 146 -16.27 -9.73 -13.06
N TYR A 147 -16.05 -9.48 -14.36
CA TYR A 147 -16.26 -8.15 -14.94
C TYR A 147 -17.66 -7.60 -14.66
N LEU A 148 -18.70 -8.44 -14.80
CA LEU A 148 -20.09 -8.04 -14.57
C LEU A 148 -20.33 -7.63 -13.10
N ALA A 149 -19.76 -8.35 -12.15
CA ALA A 149 -19.86 -8.01 -10.74
C ALA A 149 -19.14 -6.70 -10.42
N LYS A 150 -17.93 -6.47 -10.96
CA LYS A 150 -17.23 -5.18 -10.84
C LYS A 150 -18.04 -4.04 -11.44
N LEU A 151 -18.60 -4.24 -12.65
CA LEU A 151 -19.47 -3.24 -13.29
C LEU A 151 -20.69 -2.90 -12.42
N ARG A 152 -21.32 -3.91 -11.79
CA ARG A 152 -22.46 -3.72 -10.91
C ARG A 152 -22.08 -2.90 -9.65
N VAL A 153 -20.96 -3.21 -9.01
CA VAL A 153 -20.44 -2.43 -7.88
C VAL A 153 -20.19 -0.98 -8.30
N LEU A 154 -19.55 -0.75 -9.46
CA LEU A 154 -19.30 0.58 -10.00
C LEU A 154 -20.61 1.34 -10.27
N GLN A 155 -21.64 0.68 -10.80
CA GLN A 155 -22.96 1.29 -11.02
C GLN A 155 -23.64 1.72 -9.73
N VAL A 156 -23.59 0.88 -8.67
CA VAL A 156 -24.13 1.19 -7.34
C VAL A 156 -23.38 2.35 -6.70
N GLU A 157 -22.04 2.33 -6.74
CA GLU A 157 -21.18 3.42 -6.26
C GLU A 157 -21.52 4.75 -6.96
N SER A 158 -21.62 4.71 -8.29
CA SER A 158 -21.98 5.88 -9.10
C SER A 158 -23.37 6.41 -8.79
N ALA A 159 -24.35 5.55 -8.52
CA ALA A 159 -25.70 5.97 -8.11
C ALA A 159 -25.65 6.73 -6.79
N LEU A 160 -24.93 6.22 -5.78
CA LEU A 160 -24.76 6.89 -4.49
C LEU A 160 -24.07 8.25 -4.65
N ASN A 161 -22.98 8.32 -5.43
CA ASN A 161 -22.19 9.53 -5.63
C ASN A 161 -22.94 10.58 -6.46
N SER A 162 -23.66 10.16 -7.51
CA SER A 162 -24.47 11.07 -8.34
C SER A 162 -25.56 11.75 -7.51
N VAL A 163 -26.28 10.98 -6.70
CA VAL A 163 -27.34 11.51 -5.82
C VAL A 163 -26.73 12.42 -4.74
N LEU A 164 -25.60 12.03 -4.12
CA LEU A 164 -24.91 12.86 -3.14
C LEU A 164 -24.46 14.20 -3.73
N LEU A 165 -23.87 14.19 -4.90
CA LEU A 165 -23.39 15.41 -5.56
C LEU A 165 -24.55 16.30 -6.03
N ALA A 166 -25.62 15.70 -6.56
CA ALA A 166 -26.82 16.40 -6.95
C ALA A 166 -27.52 17.06 -5.72
N SER A 167 -27.60 16.33 -4.60
CA SER A 167 -28.19 16.86 -3.36
C SER A 167 -27.45 18.09 -2.85
N ARG A 168 -26.12 18.08 -2.91
CA ARG A 168 -25.26 19.22 -2.50
C ARG A 168 -25.43 20.44 -3.42
N ALA A 169 -25.91 20.26 -4.65
CA ALA A 169 -26.16 21.32 -5.62
C ALA A 169 -27.57 21.93 -5.52
N LEU A 170 -28.39 21.44 -4.61
CA LEU A 170 -29.79 21.86 -4.42
C LEU A 170 -29.97 22.49 -3.04
N ALA A 171 -30.77 23.57 -2.95
CA ALA A 171 -31.06 24.26 -1.68
C ALA A 171 -31.91 23.39 -0.73
N SER A 172 -32.89 22.65 -1.26
CA SER A 172 -33.78 21.76 -0.50
C SER A 172 -33.86 20.41 -1.22
N PRO A 173 -32.87 19.54 -1.09
CA PRO A 173 -32.78 18.33 -1.91
C PRO A 173 -33.93 17.34 -1.67
N ASN A 174 -34.44 17.22 -0.45
CA ASN A 174 -35.52 16.30 -0.12
C ASN A 174 -36.88 16.74 -0.67
N ASP A 175 -37.09 18.07 -0.89
CA ASP A 175 -38.31 18.63 -1.42
C ASP A 175 -38.22 18.94 -2.92
N ALA A 176 -37.06 18.73 -3.53
CA ALA A 176 -36.82 19.06 -4.93
C ALA A 176 -37.59 18.11 -5.86
N PRO A 177 -38.28 18.61 -6.89
CA PRO A 177 -38.94 17.73 -7.87
C PRO A 177 -37.91 16.89 -8.63
N LEU A 178 -38.30 15.70 -9.07
CA LEU A 178 -37.46 14.74 -9.76
C LEU A 178 -36.67 15.37 -10.92
N ASP A 179 -37.29 16.18 -11.72
CA ASP A 179 -36.67 16.91 -12.85
C ASP A 179 -35.50 17.81 -12.40
N ALA A 180 -35.62 18.44 -11.24
CA ALA A 180 -34.57 19.28 -10.69
C ALA A 180 -33.37 18.44 -10.19
N ILE A 181 -33.66 17.30 -9.59
CA ILE A 181 -32.60 16.35 -9.12
C ILE A 181 -31.82 15.81 -10.33
N VAL A 182 -32.50 15.28 -11.35
CA VAL A 182 -31.87 14.73 -12.54
C VAL A 182 -31.06 15.80 -13.31
N ARG A 183 -31.63 17.05 -13.41
CA ARG A 183 -30.88 18.17 -13.98
C ARG A 183 -29.62 18.52 -13.16
N ALA A 184 -29.67 18.43 -11.84
CA ALA A 184 -28.52 18.66 -10.99
C ALA A 184 -27.43 17.59 -11.24
N GLU A 185 -27.78 16.30 -11.34
CA GLU A 185 -26.85 15.23 -11.73
C GLU A 185 -26.19 15.51 -13.08
N GLN A 186 -26.96 15.91 -14.07
CA GLN A 186 -26.41 16.24 -15.40
C GLN A 186 -25.48 17.46 -15.37
N ARG A 187 -25.80 18.49 -14.55
CA ARG A 187 -24.89 19.63 -14.37
C ARG A 187 -23.58 19.24 -13.73
N VAL A 188 -23.62 18.43 -12.66
CA VAL A 188 -22.42 17.88 -12.01
C VAL A 188 -21.57 17.15 -13.04
N THR A 189 -22.16 16.28 -13.85
CA THR A 189 -21.45 15.52 -14.89
C THR A 189 -20.81 16.44 -15.95
N ARG A 190 -21.47 17.52 -16.32
CA ARG A 190 -20.96 18.49 -17.33
C ARG A 190 -19.84 19.39 -16.79
N SER A 191 -19.83 19.68 -15.49
CA SER A 191 -18.91 20.62 -14.87
C SER A 191 -17.62 19.98 -14.33
N VAL A 192 -17.39 18.67 -14.55
CA VAL A 192 -16.28 17.95 -13.94
C VAL A 192 -14.90 18.56 -14.25
N ALA A 193 -14.67 19.02 -15.47
CA ALA A 193 -13.40 19.63 -15.84
C ALA A 193 -13.12 20.96 -15.12
N GLY A 194 -14.15 21.68 -14.71
CA GLY A 194 -14.05 22.93 -13.96
C GLY A 194 -13.44 22.78 -12.57
N GLN A 195 -13.42 21.56 -12.00
CA GLN A 195 -12.83 21.30 -10.69
C GLN A 195 -11.30 21.45 -10.68
N ALA A 196 -10.63 21.40 -11.83
CA ALA A 196 -9.18 21.40 -11.95
C ALA A 196 -8.52 22.50 -11.11
N ARG A 197 -8.92 23.76 -11.32
CA ARG A 197 -8.34 24.91 -10.60
C ARG A 197 -8.77 24.97 -9.14
N GLU A 198 -10.02 24.61 -8.82
CA GLU A 198 -10.53 24.60 -7.45
C GLU A 198 -9.76 23.58 -6.58
N VAL A 199 -9.55 22.38 -7.10
CA VAL A 199 -8.80 21.33 -6.38
C VAL A 199 -7.32 21.70 -6.24
N ALA A 200 -6.70 22.25 -7.29
CA ALA A 200 -5.33 22.73 -7.21
C ALA A 200 -5.15 23.84 -6.16
N ALA A 201 -6.10 24.75 -6.03
CA ALA A 201 -6.05 25.82 -5.03
C ALA A 201 -6.16 25.34 -3.58
N ARG A 202 -6.52 24.08 -3.34
CA ARG A 202 -6.56 23.47 -2.00
C ARG A 202 -5.23 22.87 -1.56
N LEU A 203 -4.25 22.76 -2.47
CA LEU A 203 -2.92 22.30 -2.11
C LEU A 203 -2.22 23.34 -1.23
N GLU A 204 -1.63 22.87 -0.15
CA GLU A 204 -0.89 23.70 0.78
C GLU A 204 0.61 23.70 0.43
N GLY A 205 1.20 24.90 0.43
CA GLY A 205 2.63 25.07 0.19
C GLY A 205 3.03 25.03 -1.29
N PRO A 206 4.32 25.28 -1.57
CA PRO A 206 4.87 25.22 -2.93
C PRO A 206 5.05 23.77 -3.37
N VAL A 207 4.66 23.47 -4.61
CA VAL A 207 4.94 22.17 -5.25
C VAL A 207 6.28 22.27 -5.94
N ARG A 208 7.30 21.57 -5.44
CA ARG A 208 8.66 21.56 -5.95
C ARG A 208 9.27 20.17 -5.86
N GLY A 209 10.00 19.76 -6.89
CA GLY A 209 10.64 18.46 -6.94
C GLY A 209 9.68 17.31 -7.26
N GLU A 210 10.23 16.12 -7.33
CA GLU A 210 9.52 14.91 -7.77
C GLU A 210 8.46 14.49 -6.75
N TRP A 211 8.78 14.56 -5.44
CA TRP A 211 7.86 14.20 -4.37
C TRP A 211 6.59 15.07 -4.36
N ASP A 212 6.79 16.40 -4.34
CA ASP A 212 5.65 17.32 -4.23
C ASP A 212 4.74 17.21 -5.46
N VAL A 213 5.32 17.04 -6.66
CA VAL A 213 4.54 16.83 -7.89
C VAL A 213 3.74 15.54 -7.80
N ARG A 214 4.35 14.41 -7.40
CA ARG A 214 3.64 13.13 -7.26
C ARG A 214 2.57 13.19 -6.20
N TYR A 215 2.85 13.83 -5.07
CA TYR A 215 1.86 14.04 -4.01
C TYR A 215 0.68 14.87 -4.52
N ALA A 216 0.93 15.99 -5.19
CA ALA A 216 -0.10 16.83 -5.75
C ALA A 216 -0.99 16.06 -6.75
N LEU A 217 -0.39 15.27 -7.65
CA LEU A 217 -1.14 14.49 -8.63
C LEU A 217 -1.97 13.38 -7.97
N ALA A 218 -1.41 12.63 -7.02
CA ALA A 218 -2.14 11.62 -6.27
C ALA A 218 -3.28 12.25 -5.45
N TYR A 219 -3.02 13.38 -4.77
CA TYR A 219 -4.04 14.13 -4.04
C TYR A 219 -5.20 14.55 -4.93
N GLY A 220 -4.93 15.06 -6.13
CA GLY A 220 -5.98 15.49 -7.05
C GLY A 220 -6.90 14.34 -7.47
N ILE A 221 -6.33 13.19 -7.79
CA ILE A 221 -7.12 11.98 -8.14
C ILE A 221 -8.10 11.64 -7.01
N GLU A 222 -7.67 11.69 -5.77
CA GLU A 222 -8.51 11.38 -4.59
C GLU A 222 -9.43 12.54 -4.19
N ALA A 223 -9.13 13.79 -4.57
CA ALA A 223 -9.89 14.97 -4.20
C ALA A 223 -11.02 15.32 -5.18
N PHE A 224 -11.00 14.81 -6.40
CA PHE A 224 -12.05 15.07 -7.37
C PHE A 224 -13.40 14.54 -6.92
N ARG A 225 -14.43 15.37 -7.08
CA ARG A 225 -15.83 15.03 -6.76
C ARG A 225 -16.55 14.63 -8.03
N LEU A 226 -16.40 13.37 -8.39
CA LEU A 226 -16.91 12.80 -9.63
C LEU A 226 -18.06 11.83 -9.35
N PRO A 227 -19.12 11.81 -10.18
CA PRO A 227 -20.18 10.80 -10.07
C PRO A 227 -19.67 9.39 -10.30
N HIS A 228 -18.70 9.21 -11.20
CA HIS A 228 -17.94 7.99 -11.38
C HIS A 228 -16.52 8.22 -10.88
N ARG A 229 -16.04 7.39 -9.94
CA ARG A 229 -14.70 7.51 -9.39
C ARG A 229 -13.66 7.38 -10.49
N LEU A 230 -12.65 8.27 -10.46
CA LEU A 230 -11.50 8.19 -11.33
C LEU A 230 -10.49 7.21 -10.77
N THR A 231 -10.13 6.23 -11.57
CA THR A 231 -8.95 5.38 -11.35
C THR A 231 -7.93 5.74 -12.41
N ALA A 232 -6.70 5.96 -12.01
CA ALA A 232 -5.62 6.33 -12.91
C ALA A 232 -4.31 5.70 -12.47
N ARG A 233 -3.53 5.28 -13.46
CA ARG A 233 -2.09 5.01 -13.32
C ARG A 233 -1.35 6.24 -13.84
N PHE A 234 -0.25 6.62 -13.20
CA PHE A 234 0.51 7.77 -13.67
C PHE A 234 2.01 7.62 -13.43
N ARG A 235 2.78 8.34 -14.20
CA ARG A 235 4.21 8.50 -14.06
C ARG A 235 4.55 9.98 -14.10
N VAL A 236 5.67 10.34 -13.47
CA VAL A 236 6.17 11.70 -13.44
C VAL A 236 7.66 11.70 -13.71
N ASN A 237 8.10 12.66 -14.48
CA ASN A 237 9.48 13.11 -14.52
C ASN A 237 9.49 14.63 -14.37
N ALA A 238 9.53 15.10 -13.11
CA ALA A 238 9.50 16.53 -12.81
C ALA A 238 10.70 17.26 -13.42
N ARG A 239 11.86 16.59 -13.49
CA ARG A 239 13.06 17.15 -14.13
C ARG A 239 12.88 17.36 -15.65
N ALA A 240 12.15 16.48 -16.31
CA ALA A 240 11.79 16.63 -17.72
C ALA A 240 10.56 17.52 -17.93
N GLY A 241 9.86 17.92 -16.86
CA GLY A 241 8.64 18.72 -16.91
C GLY A 241 7.42 17.96 -17.48
N VAL A 242 7.36 16.63 -17.34
CA VAL A 242 6.34 15.78 -17.94
C VAL A 242 5.67 14.90 -16.89
N ALA A 243 4.33 14.80 -16.97
CA ALA A 243 3.55 13.78 -16.29
C ALA A 243 2.70 13.01 -17.32
N ALA A 244 2.49 11.73 -17.09
CA ALA A 244 1.66 10.89 -17.96
C ALA A 244 0.63 10.13 -17.14
N PHE A 245 -0.59 10.04 -17.68
CA PHE A 245 -1.72 9.38 -17.07
C PHE A 245 -2.34 8.37 -18.02
N GLU A 246 -2.72 7.23 -17.48
CA GLU A 246 -3.61 6.26 -18.10
C GLU A 246 -4.85 6.18 -17.22
N LEU A 247 -5.99 6.62 -17.76
CA LEU A 247 -7.26 6.77 -17.05
C LEU A 247 -8.18 5.62 -17.36
N ASP A 248 -8.70 4.94 -16.34
CA ASP A 248 -9.76 3.94 -16.51
C ASP A 248 -11.07 4.65 -16.83
N LEU A 249 -11.60 4.44 -18.03
CA LEU A 249 -12.78 5.12 -18.52
C LEU A 249 -14.07 4.43 -18.11
N VAL A 250 -15.13 5.21 -18.05
CA VAL A 250 -16.47 4.74 -17.67
C VAL A 250 -17.18 4.17 -18.89
N PRO A 251 -17.56 2.86 -18.87
CA PRO A 251 -18.28 2.26 -19.98
C PRO A 251 -19.72 2.79 -20.08
N PRO A 252 -20.31 2.81 -21.29
CA PRO A 252 -21.70 3.26 -21.49
C PRO A 252 -22.74 2.52 -20.64
N GLU A 253 -22.46 1.28 -20.27
CA GLU A 253 -23.30 0.42 -19.45
C GLU A 253 -23.41 0.95 -18.00
N ALA A 254 -22.40 1.66 -17.52
CA ALA A 254 -22.40 2.25 -16.17
C ALA A 254 -23.27 3.52 -16.06
N TRP A 255 -23.78 4.03 -17.17
CA TRP A 255 -24.63 5.23 -17.19
C TRP A 255 -26.08 4.92 -16.82
N PRO A 256 -26.79 5.89 -16.17
CA PRO A 256 -28.19 5.72 -15.77
C PRO A 256 -29.09 5.38 -16.95
N ARG A 257 -30.14 4.58 -16.67
CA ARG A 257 -31.16 4.21 -17.66
C ARG A 257 -32.24 5.28 -17.87
N SER A 258 -32.14 6.41 -17.17
CA SER A 258 -32.99 7.60 -17.36
C SER A 258 -32.16 8.87 -17.48
N ALA A 259 -32.70 9.87 -18.23
CA ALA A 259 -32.07 11.16 -18.48
C ALA A 259 -33.11 12.25 -18.54
N PHE A 260 -32.72 13.48 -18.24
CA PHE A 260 -33.58 14.67 -18.44
C PHE A 260 -33.36 15.25 -19.84
N VAL A 261 -34.46 15.51 -20.52
CA VAL A 261 -34.48 16.18 -21.83
C VAL A 261 -35.38 17.41 -21.74
N ASP A 262 -34.86 18.56 -22.17
CA ASP A 262 -35.62 19.81 -22.15
C ASP A 262 -36.93 19.69 -22.96
N GLY A 263 -38.04 20.09 -22.35
CA GLY A 263 -39.37 20.00 -22.92
C GLY A 263 -40.06 18.63 -22.80
N LEU A 264 -39.35 17.58 -22.44
CA LEU A 264 -39.88 16.22 -22.26
C LEU A 264 -39.81 15.74 -20.80
N GLY A 265 -38.99 16.39 -19.96
CA GLY A 265 -38.75 15.95 -18.58
C GLY A 265 -37.82 14.75 -18.49
N VAL A 266 -38.00 13.89 -17.47
CA VAL A 266 -37.24 12.65 -17.29
C VAL A 266 -37.77 11.57 -18.23
N VAL A 267 -36.90 11.05 -19.10
CA VAL A 267 -37.22 10.05 -20.10
C VAL A 267 -36.28 8.86 -19.99
N PRO A 268 -36.64 7.66 -20.49
CA PRO A 268 -35.73 6.54 -20.62
C PRO A 268 -34.53 6.92 -21.50
N ALA A 269 -33.33 6.68 -21.03
CA ALA A 269 -32.08 6.91 -21.77
C ALA A 269 -31.87 5.80 -22.81
N THR A 270 -31.84 6.18 -24.09
CA THR A 270 -31.48 5.24 -25.15
C THR A 270 -30.00 4.84 -25.07
N GLU A 271 -29.63 3.73 -25.71
CA GLU A 271 -28.22 3.31 -25.78
C GLU A 271 -27.34 4.41 -26.42
N GLN A 272 -27.81 5.06 -27.46
CA GLN A 272 -27.13 6.19 -28.09
C GLN A 272 -26.91 7.36 -27.11
N MET A 273 -27.93 7.71 -26.28
CA MET A 273 -27.78 8.76 -25.28
C MET A 273 -26.71 8.39 -24.25
N ARG A 274 -26.66 7.15 -23.78
CA ARG A 274 -25.66 6.66 -22.83
C ARG A 274 -24.26 6.65 -23.43
N ARG A 275 -24.09 6.16 -24.69
CA ARG A 275 -22.81 6.20 -25.40
C ARG A 275 -22.27 7.61 -25.56
N ARG A 276 -23.13 8.56 -25.97
CA ARG A 276 -22.77 9.97 -26.11
C ARG A 276 -22.39 10.61 -24.77
N ALA A 277 -23.14 10.32 -23.70
CA ALA A 277 -22.85 10.82 -22.35
C ALA A 277 -21.50 10.31 -21.86
N ALA A 278 -21.24 8.99 -22.00
CA ALA A 278 -19.97 8.36 -21.65
C ALA A 278 -18.80 8.95 -22.45
N GLY A 279 -18.92 9.06 -23.77
CA GLY A 279 -17.86 9.61 -24.62
C GLY A 279 -17.50 11.06 -24.27
N THR A 280 -18.51 11.90 -24.05
CA THR A 280 -18.31 13.31 -23.66
C THR A 280 -17.68 13.43 -22.26
N TYR A 281 -18.16 12.64 -21.29
CA TYR A 281 -17.61 12.63 -19.93
C TYR A 281 -16.16 12.14 -19.91
N ASN A 282 -15.90 11.02 -20.57
CA ASN A 282 -14.54 10.44 -20.65
C ASN A 282 -13.54 11.42 -21.29
N ALA A 283 -13.95 12.13 -22.34
CA ALA A 283 -13.11 13.19 -22.93
C ALA A 283 -12.91 14.38 -21.98
N ARG A 284 -13.89 14.71 -21.10
CA ARG A 284 -13.72 15.74 -20.06
C ARG A 284 -12.78 15.33 -18.94
N LEU A 285 -12.64 14.02 -18.66
CA LEU A 285 -11.65 13.54 -17.70
C LEU A 285 -10.23 13.85 -18.14
N ALA A 286 -9.92 13.76 -19.42
CA ALA A 286 -8.61 14.18 -19.96
C ALA A 286 -8.33 15.67 -19.68
N ALA A 287 -9.32 16.52 -19.95
CA ALA A 287 -9.21 17.96 -19.68
C ALA A 287 -9.10 18.27 -18.17
N LEU A 288 -9.84 17.55 -17.34
CA LEU A 288 -9.76 17.68 -15.88
C LEU A 288 -8.35 17.37 -15.38
N VAL A 289 -7.84 16.18 -15.73
CA VAL A 289 -6.55 15.68 -15.23
C VAL A 289 -5.40 16.54 -15.73
N ALA A 290 -5.37 16.87 -17.02
CA ALA A 290 -4.33 17.75 -17.57
C ALA A 290 -4.41 19.16 -17.00
N GLY A 291 -5.62 19.73 -16.91
CA GLY A 291 -5.84 21.07 -16.35
C GLY A 291 -5.45 21.15 -14.88
N TYR A 292 -5.75 20.10 -14.11
CA TYR A 292 -5.34 20.00 -12.71
C TYR A 292 -3.81 19.88 -12.59
N ALA A 293 -3.20 18.91 -13.28
CA ALA A 293 -1.76 18.66 -13.20
C ALA A 293 -0.94 19.90 -13.53
N LEU A 294 -1.28 20.62 -14.60
CA LEU A 294 -0.63 21.86 -15.00
C LEU A 294 -0.91 23.02 -14.04
N ALA A 295 -2.06 23.05 -13.37
CA ALA A 295 -2.38 24.08 -12.37
C ALA A 295 -1.68 23.81 -11.03
N ALA A 296 -1.62 22.54 -10.60
CA ALA A 296 -1.04 22.12 -9.33
C ALA A 296 0.49 22.10 -9.33
N ALA A 297 1.11 21.75 -10.47
CA ALA A 297 2.55 21.64 -10.63
C ALA A 297 3.06 22.58 -11.75
N PRO A 298 3.50 23.80 -11.39
CA PRO A 298 4.00 24.78 -12.37
C PRO A 298 5.21 24.30 -13.18
N GLU A 299 5.98 23.37 -12.64
CA GLU A 299 7.16 22.77 -13.30
C GLU A 299 6.80 21.89 -14.49
N LEU A 300 5.55 21.38 -14.55
CA LEU A 300 5.09 20.59 -15.68
C LEU A 300 4.79 21.49 -16.89
N GLY A 301 5.44 21.23 -17.99
CA GLY A 301 5.19 21.89 -19.29
C GLY A 301 4.15 21.12 -20.11
N GLU A 302 4.12 19.80 -19.98
CA GLU A 302 3.28 18.93 -20.77
C GLU A 302 2.70 17.79 -19.94
N VAL A 303 1.47 17.39 -20.24
CA VAL A 303 0.80 16.24 -19.64
C VAL A 303 0.31 15.29 -20.74
N TRP A 304 0.68 14.03 -20.63
CA TRP A 304 0.26 12.98 -21.54
C TRP A 304 -0.92 12.23 -20.93
N VAL A 305 -2.00 12.06 -21.67
CA VAL A 305 -3.22 11.42 -21.16
C VAL A 305 -3.71 10.38 -22.15
N ALA A 306 -3.83 9.14 -21.71
CA ALA A 306 -4.52 8.09 -22.42
C ALA A 306 -5.78 7.68 -21.63
N GLY A 307 -6.90 7.52 -22.32
CA GLY A 307 -8.10 6.96 -21.74
C GLY A 307 -8.28 5.53 -22.20
N VAL A 308 -8.28 4.59 -21.27
CA VAL A 308 -8.40 3.16 -21.53
C VAL A 308 -9.68 2.59 -20.95
N ILE A 309 -10.20 1.55 -21.57
CA ILE A 309 -11.37 0.84 -21.09
C ILE A 309 -11.10 -0.65 -21.10
N ASP A 310 -11.28 -1.28 -19.95
CA ASP A 310 -11.28 -2.73 -19.84
C ASP A 310 -12.70 -3.24 -20.09
N THR A 311 -12.83 -4.15 -21.00
CA THR A 311 -14.07 -4.91 -21.24
C THR A 311 -13.86 -6.37 -20.84
N ALA A 312 -14.93 -7.16 -20.88
CA ALA A 312 -14.82 -8.60 -20.61
C ALA A 312 -13.87 -9.34 -21.58
N ARG A 313 -13.49 -8.72 -22.70
CA ARG A 313 -12.73 -9.36 -23.80
C ARG A 313 -11.44 -8.64 -24.16
N ASP A 314 -11.40 -7.30 -24.05
CA ASP A 314 -10.33 -6.48 -24.60
C ASP A 314 -9.99 -5.31 -23.70
N HIS A 315 -8.72 -4.91 -23.75
CA HIS A 315 -8.23 -3.62 -23.25
C HIS A 315 -8.11 -2.68 -24.46
N ALA A 316 -8.78 -1.53 -24.43
CA ALA A 316 -8.80 -0.62 -25.56
C ALA A 316 -8.51 0.81 -25.14
N CYS A 317 -7.64 1.51 -25.86
CA CYS A 317 -7.44 2.95 -25.73
C CYS A 317 -8.48 3.68 -26.58
N LEU A 318 -9.22 4.63 -25.99
CA LEU A 318 -10.24 5.42 -26.69
C LEU A 318 -9.76 6.82 -27.06
N TYR A 319 -8.73 7.34 -26.40
CA TYR A 319 -8.00 8.53 -26.80
C TYR A 319 -6.58 8.53 -26.21
N SER A 320 -5.67 9.19 -26.92
CA SER A 320 -4.31 9.45 -26.44
C SER A 320 -3.87 10.82 -26.90
N ALA A 321 -3.44 11.66 -25.96
CA ALA A 321 -3.12 13.07 -26.19
C ALA A 321 -1.86 13.47 -25.43
N ARG A 322 -1.12 14.44 -26.00
CA ARG A 322 -0.10 15.22 -25.31
C ARG A 322 -0.62 16.65 -25.21
N ILE A 323 -0.81 17.14 -24.00
CA ILE A 323 -1.52 18.38 -23.73
C ILE A 323 -0.53 19.36 -23.09
N SER A 324 -0.19 20.43 -23.81
CA SER A 324 0.65 21.50 -23.27
C SER A 324 -0.19 22.54 -22.53
N ARG A 325 0.48 23.33 -21.68
CA ARG A 325 -0.14 24.44 -20.95
C ARG A 325 -0.82 25.43 -21.90
N GLU A 326 -0.14 25.80 -23.00
CA GLU A 326 -0.65 26.75 -23.99
C GLU A 326 -1.92 26.25 -24.70
N ALA A 327 -1.99 24.94 -24.99
CA ALA A 327 -3.17 24.35 -25.62
C ALA A 327 -4.41 24.40 -24.71
N LEU A 328 -4.23 24.28 -23.38
CA LEU A 328 -5.33 24.37 -22.41
C LEU A 328 -5.80 25.80 -22.16
N GLU A 329 -4.91 26.79 -22.24
CA GLU A 329 -5.25 28.21 -22.01
C GLU A 329 -6.27 28.74 -23.03
N ALA A 330 -6.38 28.12 -24.20
CA ALA A 330 -7.39 28.45 -25.22
C ALA A 330 -8.82 28.04 -24.82
N PHE A 331 -9.00 27.27 -23.75
CA PHE A 331 -10.31 26.71 -23.35
C PHE A 331 -10.66 27.11 -21.91
N ASP A 332 -11.89 27.57 -21.70
CA ASP A 332 -12.47 27.74 -20.36
C ASP A 332 -13.02 26.41 -19.85
N LEU A 333 -12.24 25.70 -19.03
CA LEU A 333 -12.62 24.39 -18.46
C LEU A 333 -13.81 24.49 -17.48
N GLY A 334 -14.05 25.67 -16.90
CA GLY A 334 -15.20 25.93 -16.02
C GLY A 334 -16.49 26.26 -16.79
N GLY A 335 -16.35 26.60 -18.07
CA GLY A 335 -17.46 26.98 -18.95
C GLY A 335 -17.98 25.84 -19.82
N SER A 336 -18.75 26.23 -20.84
CA SER A 336 -19.21 25.30 -21.87
C SER A 336 -18.12 25.17 -22.95
N PHE A 337 -17.49 24.01 -23.06
CA PHE A 337 -16.52 23.70 -24.11
C PHE A 337 -16.76 22.28 -24.67
N ASP A 338 -16.32 22.07 -25.91
CA ASP A 338 -16.29 20.75 -26.52
C ASP A 338 -14.98 20.02 -26.20
N PRO A 339 -15.03 18.96 -25.34
CA PRO A 339 -13.81 18.25 -24.93
C PRO A 339 -13.16 17.48 -26.09
N VAL A 340 -13.91 17.05 -27.11
CA VAL A 340 -13.36 16.39 -28.29
C VAL A 340 -12.61 17.40 -29.16
N ALA A 341 -13.15 18.62 -29.31
CA ALA A 341 -12.46 19.69 -30.03
C ALA A 341 -11.15 20.09 -29.32
N LEU A 342 -11.16 20.17 -27.97
CA LEU A 342 -9.94 20.40 -27.18
C LEU A 342 -8.90 19.31 -27.46
N LEU A 343 -9.26 18.03 -27.34
CA LEU A 343 -8.32 16.94 -27.58
C LEU A 343 -7.76 16.95 -29.02
N ARG A 344 -8.61 17.24 -30.00
CA ARG A 344 -8.17 17.37 -31.41
C ARG A 344 -7.21 18.56 -31.62
N SER A 345 -7.45 19.68 -30.96
CA SER A 345 -6.52 20.83 -31.04
C SER A 345 -5.13 20.51 -30.48
N CYS A 346 -5.04 19.54 -29.56
CA CYS A 346 -3.78 19.00 -29.03
C CYS A 346 -3.20 17.88 -29.90
N GLY A 347 -3.74 17.62 -31.09
CA GLY A 347 -3.26 16.55 -31.96
C GLY A 347 -3.55 15.12 -31.45
N ALA A 348 -4.56 14.97 -30.57
CA ALA A 348 -4.88 13.69 -29.98
C ALA A 348 -5.35 12.65 -31.02
N ALA A 349 -4.96 11.40 -30.81
CA ALA A 349 -5.63 10.27 -31.39
C ALA A 349 -6.97 10.09 -30.66
N ILE A 350 -8.09 10.44 -31.31
CA ILE A 350 -9.45 10.30 -30.80
C ILE A 350 -10.42 10.14 -31.99
N SER A 351 -11.30 9.15 -31.91
CA SER A 351 -12.24 8.82 -32.99
C SER A 351 -13.68 8.74 -32.44
N PRO A 352 -14.44 9.83 -32.45
CA PRO A 352 -15.88 9.76 -32.18
C PRO A 352 -16.58 8.95 -33.25
N ASP A 353 -17.50 8.07 -32.82
CA ASP A 353 -18.39 7.31 -33.70
C ASP A 353 -19.65 8.13 -34.10
N GLU A 354 -20.48 7.59 -34.97
CA GLU A 354 -21.72 8.24 -35.45
C GLU A 354 -22.75 8.47 -34.31
N THR A 355 -22.63 7.72 -33.21
CA THR A 355 -23.50 7.84 -32.03
C THR A 355 -23.01 8.87 -31.04
N GLY A 356 -21.81 9.41 -31.23
CA GLY A 356 -21.10 10.31 -30.28
C GLY A 356 -20.39 9.57 -29.16
N GLY A 357 -20.27 8.24 -29.26
CA GLY A 357 -19.34 7.44 -28.47
C GLY A 357 -17.91 7.60 -28.97
N LEU A 358 -16.96 6.92 -28.32
CA LEU A 358 -15.56 6.88 -28.73
C LEU A 358 -15.20 5.47 -29.23
N ALA A 359 -14.56 5.40 -30.39
CA ALA A 359 -14.05 4.18 -30.97
C ALA A 359 -12.57 3.97 -30.56
N PRO A 360 -12.08 2.72 -30.50
CA PRO A 360 -10.69 2.42 -30.17
C PRO A 360 -9.70 3.10 -31.10
N VAL A 361 -8.59 3.57 -30.54
CA VAL A 361 -7.45 4.19 -31.23
C VAL A 361 -6.14 3.61 -30.72
N ARG A 362 -5.04 3.85 -31.45
CA ARG A 362 -3.72 3.46 -30.97
C ARG A 362 -3.25 4.43 -29.89
N GLN A 363 -2.79 3.91 -28.76
CA GLN A 363 -2.14 4.69 -27.72
C GLN A 363 -0.80 5.24 -28.24
N GLY A 364 -0.54 6.53 -28.00
CA GLY A 364 0.60 7.25 -28.54
C GLY A 364 1.84 7.25 -27.63
N PHE A 365 1.76 6.69 -26.43
CA PHE A 365 2.85 6.56 -25.46
C PHE A 365 2.61 5.34 -24.54
N SER A 366 3.65 4.91 -23.84
CA SER A 366 3.58 3.97 -22.73
C SER A 366 3.96 4.69 -21.44
N LEU A 367 3.41 4.27 -20.29
CA LEU A 367 3.89 4.75 -18.99
C LEU A 367 5.35 4.35 -18.73
N ASP A 368 5.86 3.33 -19.45
CA ASP A 368 7.25 2.85 -19.34
C ASP A 368 8.21 3.51 -20.35
N ASP A 369 7.76 4.54 -21.06
CA ASP A 369 8.66 5.33 -21.93
C ASP A 369 9.82 5.91 -21.13
N GLU A 370 11.03 5.89 -21.69
CA GLU A 370 12.26 6.32 -21.02
C GLU A 370 12.21 7.78 -20.53
N THR A 371 11.45 8.64 -21.21
CA THR A 371 11.20 10.01 -20.76
C THR A 371 10.50 10.05 -19.39
N LEU A 372 9.64 9.08 -19.11
CA LEU A 372 8.85 8.98 -17.88
C LEU A 372 9.55 8.12 -16.82
N CYS A 373 10.17 7.04 -17.27
CA CYS A 373 10.85 6.05 -16.43
C CYS A 373 12.32 5.90 -16.86
N PRO A 374 13.20 6.89 -16.60
CA PRO A 374 14.63 6.75 -16.83
C PRO A 374 15.19 5.54 -16.09
N ARG A 375 16.00 4.73 -16.75
CA ARG A 375 16.53 3.46 -16.20
C ARG A 375 17.27 3.65 -14.88
N GLU A 376 18.09 4.68 -14.80
CA GLU A 376 18.90 4.98 -13.63
C GLU A 376 18.10 5.16 -12.33
N ARG A 377 16.80 5.45 -12.44
CA ARG A 377 15.91 5.57 -11.25
C ARG A 377 15.63 4.24 -10.58
N TYR A 378 15.80 3.13 -11.30
CA TYR A 378 15.51 1.78 -10.86
C TYR A 378 16.76 0.93 -10.62
N ASP A 379 17.94 1.50 -10.88
CA ASP A 379 19.21 0.82 -10.63
C ASP A 379 19.39 0.50 -9.14
N ALA A 380 20.12 -0.58 -8.86
CA ALA A 380 20.46 -0.96 -7.49
C ALA A 380 21.33 0.13 -6.85
N PRO A 381 20.95 0.67 -5.69
CA PRO A 381 21.76 1.68 -5.00
C PRO A 381 23.20 1.25 -4.78
N GLU A 382 23.42 -0.04 -4.52
CA GLU A 382 24.73 -0.66 -4.28
C GLU A 382 25.72 -0.46 -5.43
N LEU A 383 25.22 -0.29 -6.65
CA LEU A 383 26.05 -0.13 -7.87
C LEU A 383 26.21 1.34 -8.27
N SER A 384 25.57 2.27 -7.56
CA SER A 384 25.56 3.68 -7.95
C SER A 384 26.81 4.41 -7.45
N GLU A 385 27.45 5.15 -8.36
CA GLU A 385 28.54 6.07 -8.04
C GLU A 385 28.04 7.51 -7.76
N ALA A 386 26.70 7.72 -7.79
CA ALA A 386 26.11 9.04 -7.62
C ALA A 386 26.27 9.54 -6.18
N THR A 387 26.49 10.88 -6.06
CA THR A 387 26.57 11.56 -4.77
C THR A 387 25.30 12.31 -4.47
N LEU A 388 24.92 12.34 -3.19
CA LEU A 388 23.79 13.09 -2.67
C LEU A 388 24.29 14.44 -2.12
N ALA A 389 23.67 15.52 -2.53
CA ALA A 389 24.10 16.86 -2.15
C ALA A 389 23.16 17.48 -1.10
N GLY A 390 23.72 18.17 -0.12
CA GLY A 390 23.00 19.04 0.81
C GLY A 390 21.84 18.37 1.52
N GLU A 391 20.65 18.95 1.42
CA GLU A 391 19.43 18.51 2.14
C GLU A 391 19.02 17.07 1.84
N LEU A 392 19.28 16.56 0.62
CA LEU A 392 18.97 15.17 0.27
C LEU A 392 19.87 14.18 1.04
N GLY A 393 21.17 14.50 1.11
CA GLY A 393 22.13 13.70 1.87
C GLY A 393 21.81 13.71 3.37
N ASP A 394 21.50 14.89 3.91
CA ASP A 394 21.13 15.04 5.32
C ASP A 394 19.85 14.25 5.65
N ALA A 395 18.84 14.31 4.76
CA ALA A 395 17.58 13.58 4.96
C ALA A 395 17.71 12.05 4.87
N LEU A 396 18.67 11.54 4.08
CA LEU A 396 18.97 10.11 3.95
C LEU A 396 20.10 9.65 4.88
N GLY A 397 20.78 10.59 5.56
CA GLY A 397 21.90 10.30 6.46
C GLY A 397 23.13 9.76 5.75
N CYS A 398 23.32 10.08 4.46
CA CYS A 398 24.45 9.60 3.68
C CYS A 398 24.80 10.56 2.51
N TRP A 399 26.03 10.43 1.99
CA TRP A 399 26.55 11.29 0.93
C TRP A 399 26.65 10.62 -0.44
N ARG A 400 26.51 9.29 -0.48
CA ARG A 400 26.53 8.49 -1.70
C ARG A 400 25.28 7.63 -1.75
N VAL A 401 24.77 7.40 -2.94
CA VAL A 401 23.63 6.49 -3.14
C VAL A 401 23.99 5.06 -2.73
N SER A 402 25.23 4.63 -2.95
CA SER A 402 25.71 3.31 -2.52
C SER A 402 25.68 3.10 -1.01
N ASP A 403 25.72 4.18 -0.21
CA ASP A 403 25.57 4.08 1.25
C ASP A 403 24.14 3.74 1.70
N LEU A 404 23.18 3.66 0.79
CA LEU A 404 21.83 3.14 1.00
C LEU A 404 21.73 1.65 0.68
N GLY A 405 22.80 1.03 0.18
CA GLY A 405 22.81 -0.39 -0.16
C GLY A 405 22.53 -1.29 1.04
N ILE A 406 21.87 -2.42 0.77
CA ILE A 406 21.50 -3.45 1.75
C ILE A 406 21.98 -4.84 1.34
N ASP A 407 22.37 -5.00 0.10
CA ASP A 407 22.73 -6.27 -0.51
C ASP A 407 24.24 -6.35 -0.82
N GLU A 408 24.96 -7.02 0.05
CA GLU A 408 26.40 -7.26 -0.11
C GLU A 408 26.72 -8.01 -1.42
N GLY A 409 25.82 -8.90 -1.86
CA GLY A 409 25.96 -9.68 -3.10
C GLY A 409 25.55 -8.96 -4.39
N ALA A 410 25.03 -7.74 -4.33
CA ALA A 410 24.46 -7.03 -5.48
C ALA A 410 25.45 -6.93 -6.65
N ARG A 411 26.73 -6.63 -6.37
CA ARG A 411 27.78 -6.52 -7.40
C ARG A 411 28.06 -7.87 -8.05
N ARG A 412 28.14 -8.95 -7.27
CA ARG A 412 28.33 -10.30 -7.81
C ARG A 412 27.14 -10.74 -8.66
N ARG A 413 25.89 -10.40 -8.25
CA ARG A 413 24.70 -10.66 -9.04
C ARG A 413 24.73 -9.92 -10.38
N HIS A 414 25.04 -8.64 -10.35
CA HIS A 414 25.13 -7.84 -11.57
C HIS A 414 26.12 -8.44 -12.57
N VAL A 415 27.31 -8.81 -12.11
CA VAL A 415 28.33 -9.45 -12.95
C VAL A 415 27.88 -10.83 -13.42
N ALA A 416 27.20 -11.62 -12.57
CA ALA A 416 26.66 -12.93 -12.96
C ALA A 416 25.59 -12.83 -14.03
N ASP A 417 24.69 -11.84 -13.94
CA ASP A 417 23.64 -11.57 -14.95
C ASP A 417 24.21 -11.15 -16.31
N GLU A 418 25.27 -10.36 -16.30
CA GLU A 418 26.00 -10.01 -17.52
C GLU A 418 26.74 -11.21 -18.09
N LEU A 419 27.40 -11.97 -17.22
CA LEU A 419 28.15 -13.17 -17.60
C LEU A 419 27.23 -14.22 -18.22
N ALA A 420 26.02 -14.43 -17.70
CA ALA A 420 25.05 -15.40 -18.20
C ALA A 420 24.74 -15.23 -19.70
N ARG A 421 24.82 -13.99 -20.22
CA ARG A 421 24.61 -13.69 -21.65
C ARG A 421 25.77 -14.15 -22.54
N HIS A 422 26.94 -14.41 -21.96
CA HIS A 422 28.17 -14.79 -22.68
C HIS A 422 28.56 -16.26 -22.47
N LEU A 423 27.87 -16.97 -21.56
CA LEU A 423 28.13 -18.38 -21.31
C LEU A 423 27.69 -19.25 -22.50
N THR A 424 28.44 -20.32 -22.73
CA THR A 424 28.26 -21.25 -23.84
C THR A 424 28.31 -22.69 -23.32
N GLY A 425 28.05 -23.70 -24.16
CA GLY A 425 28.25 -25.12 -23.79
C GLY A 425 29.75 -25.58 -23.81
N SER A 426 30.69 -24.66 -23.58
CA SER A 426 32.13 -24.98 -23.61
C SER A 426 32.80 -24.44 -22.35
N THR A 427 33.24 -25.35 -21.48
CA THR A 427 33.94 -25.05 -20.22
C THR A 427 35.13 -24.11 -20.41
N GLU A 428 35.92 -24.32 -21.45
CA GLU A 428 37.08 -23.45 -21.73
C GLU A 428 36.63 -21.99 -22.00
N LYS A 429 35.57 -21.79 -22.82
CA LYS A 429 35.04 -20.46 -23.10
C LYS A 429 34.39 -19.83 -21.88
N ASN A 430 33.69 -20.61 -21.06
CA ASN A 430 33.07 -20.16 -19.84
C ASN A 430 34.11 -19.71 -18.81
N VAL A 431 35.20 -20.48 -18.63
CA VAL A 431 36.35 -20.08 -17.78
C VAL A 431 36.95 -18.75 -18.29
N GLN A 432 37.14 -18.61 -19.61
CA GLN A 432 37.68 -17.35 -20.17
C GLN A 432 36.75 -16.17 -19.95
N ALA A 433 35.41 -16.35 -20.10
CA ALA A 433 34.41 -15.32 -19.86
C ALA A 433 34.37 -14.91 -18.38
N ILE A 434 34.40 -15.87 -17.43
CA ILE A 434 34.42 -15.60 -16.00
C ILE A 434 35.68 -14.81 -15.61
N LEU A 435 36.86 -15.20 -16.10
CA LEU A 435 38.08 -14.47 -15.82
C LEU A 435 38.15 -13.10 -16.48
N ALA A 436 37.52 -12.92 -17.65
CA ALA A 436 37.42 -11.62 -18.29
C ALA A 436 36.53 -10.68 -17.49
N ALA A 437 35.34 -11.12 -17.07
CA ALA A 437 34.41 -10.34 -16.24
C ALA A 437 35.07 -9.92 -14.91
N ALA A 438 35.77 -10.81 -14.25
CA ALA A 438 36.48 -10.49 -13.01
C ALA A 438 37.64 -9.47 -13.18
N ARG A 439 38.29 -9.46 -14.35
CA ARG A 439 39.35 -8.47 -14.65
C ARG A 439 38.73 -7.09 -15.00
N GLU A 440 37.61 -7.09 -15.64
CA GLU A 440 36.91 -5.87 -16.03
C GLU A 440 36.33 -5.16 -14.81
N ASP A 441 35.65 -5.88 -13.92
CA ASP A 441 35.10 -5.33 -12.69
C ASP A 441 36.17 -4.96 -11.65
N GLY A 442 37.17 -5.83 -11.43
CA GLY A 442 38.31 -5.59 -10.57
C GLY A 442 38.04 -5.60 -9.07
N HIS A 443 36.78 -5.79 -8.62
CA HIS A 443 36.44 -5.82 -7.20
C HIS A 443 36.89 -7.14 -6.56
N PRO A 444 37.46 -7.12 -5.32
CA PRO A 444 37.99 -8.32 -4.65
C PRO A 444 36.95 -9.45 -4.56
N ASP A 445 35.68 -9.15 -4.22
CA ASP A 445 34.64 -10.17 -4.05
C ASP A 445 34.24 -10.82 -5.37
N VAL A 446 34.28 -10.07 -6.47
CA VAL A 446 34.05 -10.59 -7.83
C VAL A 446 35.20 -11.47 -8.27
N ILE A 447 36.44 -11.07 -7.95
CA ILE A 447 37.63 -11.86 -8.25
C ILE A 447 37.63 -13.19 -7.48
N GLU A 448 37.22 -13.18 -6.21
CA GLU A 448 37.10 -14.38 -5.39
C GLU A 448 36.01 -15.32 -5.89
N ALA A 449 34.81 -14.76 -6.21
CA ALA A 449 33.71 -15.52 -6.80
C ALA A 449 34.13 -16.18 -8.13
N ALA A 450 34.84 -15.44 -8.99
CA ALA A 450 35.35 -15.96 -10.24
C ALA A 450 36.34 -17.11 -10.03
N ARG A 451 37.30 -16.97 -9.09
CA ARG A 451 38.25 -18.05 -8.74
C ARG A 451 37.53 -19.31 -8.29
N ARG A 452 36.52 -19.17 -7.42
CA ARG A 452 35.72 -20.28 -6.91
C ARG A 452 34.99 -21.00 -8.04
N CYS A 453 34.29 -20.27 -8.94
CA CYS A 453 33.61 -20.87 -10.08
C CYS A 453 34.57 -21.56 -11.04
N VAL A 454 35.72 -20.94 -11.35
CA VAL A 454 36.73 -21.53 -12.22
C VAL A 454 37.29 -22.82 -11.61
N SER A 455 37.60 -22.83 -10.31
CA SER A 455 38.04 -24.06 -9.63
C SER A 455 37.00 -25.16 -9.72
N GLY A 456 35.73 -24.87 -9.37
CA GLY A 456 34.63 -25.83 -9.42
C GLY A 456 34.39 -26.41 -10.81
N LEU A 457 34.51 -25.58 -11.86
CA LEU A 457 34.43 -26.07 -13.26
C LEU A 457 35.60 -26.97 -13.68
N ILE A 458 36.83 -26.63 -13.24
CA ILE A 458 38.02 -27.42 -13.55
C ILE A 458 38.01 -28.77 -12.80
N ASP A 459 37.59 -28.77 -11.55
CA ASP A 459 37.52 -29.93 -10.69
C ASP A 459 36.31 -30.82 -10.96
N GLY A 460 35.35 -30.34 -11.79
CA GLY A 460 34.09 -31.02 -12.12
C GLY A 460 33.09 -31.06 -10.98
N GLU A 461 33.25 -30.19 -9.99
CA GLU A 461 32.34 -30.03 -8.86
C GLU A 461 31.17 -29.06 -9.18
N LEU A 462 31.34 -28.21 -10.19
CA LEU A 462 30.33 -27.25 -10.67
C LEU A 462 29.83 -27.66 -12.05
N GLU A 463 28.52 -27.76 -12.23
CA GLU A 463 27.90 -28.00 -13.52
C GLU A 463 28.18 -26.86 -14.49
N ASP A 464 28.50 -27.19 -15.74
CA ASP A 464 28.84 -26.20 -16.79
C ASP A 464 27.58 -25.66 -17.49
N ASP A 465 26.68 -25.07 -16.72
CA ASP A 465 25.51 -24.38 -17.22
C ASP A 465 25.39 -22.97 -16.60
N ALA A 466 24.64 -22.10 -17.26
CA ALA A 466 24.53 -20.69 -16.86
C ALA A 466 23.90 -20.49 -15.47
N LEU A 467 22.95 -21.34 -15.08
CA LEU A 467 22.26 -21.25 -13.80
C LEU A 467 23.19 -21.64 -12.66
N ALA A 468 23.82 -22.83 -12.77
CA ALA A 468 24.76 -23.33 -11.74
C ALA A 468 25.97 -22.41 -11.57
N ILE A 469 26.53 -21.88 -12.67
CA ILE A 469 27.62 -20.90 -12.62
C ILE A 469 27.15 -19.61 -11.93
N GLY A 470 25.97 -19.08 -12.29
CA GLY A 470 25.40 -17.87 -11.69
C GLY A 470 25.16 -18.03 -10.18
N GLU A 471 24.53 -19.12 -9.76
CA GLU A 471 24.30 -19.44 -8.35
C GLU A 471 25.63 -19.58 -7.59
N SER A 472 26.59 -20.32 -8.12
CA SER A 472 27.92 -20.47 -7.50
C SER A 472 28.69 -19.16 -7.43
N PHE A 473 28.54 -18.28 -8.42
CA PHE A 473 29.16 -16.96 -8.43
C PHE A 473 28.64 -16.06 -7.32
N VAL A 474 27.35 -16.08 -7.05
CA VAL A 474 26.68 -15.24 -6.04
C VAL A 474 26.72 -15.89 -4.64
N GLU A 475 26.32 -17.15 -4.52
CA GLU A 475 26.03 -17.83 -3.24
C GLU A 475 26.95 -19.05 -2.94
N GLY A 476 27.97 -19.27 -3.73
CA GLY A 476 28.80 -20.46 -3.63
C GLY A 476 29.84 -20.46 -2.51
N GLY A 477 29.87 -19.46 -1.62
CA GLY A 477 30.76 -19.39 -0.48
C GLY A 477 30.47 -20.42 0.62
N ASP A 478 31.45 -20.73 1.48
CA ASP A 478 31.29 -21.72 2.55
C ASP A 478 30.22 -21.30 3.57
N LEU A 479 30.17 -20.00 3.90
CA LEU A 479 29.17 -19.45 4.77
C LEU A 479 27.75 -19.66 4.21
N GLN A 480 27.55 -19.31 2.94
CA GLN A 480 26.23 -19.43 2.28
C GLN A 480 25.79 -20.89 2.18
N ARG A 481 26.69 -21.80 1.79
CA ARG A 481 26.43 -23.26 1.74
C ARG A 481 26.13 -23.85 3.12
N GLY A 482 26.88 -23.44 4.14
CA GLY A 482 26.68 -23.89 5.52
C GLY A 482 25.33 -23.38 6.07
N CYS A 483 25.01 -22.13 5.82
CA CYS A 483 23.73 -21.52 6.22
C CYS A 483 22.54 -22.19 5.51
N ALA A 484 22.64 -22.50 4.22
CA ALA A 484 21.61 -23.23 3.48
C ALA A 484 21.33 -24.60 4.10
N ARG A 485 22.38 -25.37 4.45
CA ARG A 485 22.22 -26.66 5.15
C ARG A 485 21.59 -26.49 6.54
N ALA A 486 21.97 -25.45 7.26
CA ALA A 486 21.36 -25.15 8.56
C ALA A 486 19.86 -24.85 8.44
N ARG A 487 19.46 -24.10 7.41
CA ARG A 487 18.06 -23.78 7.09
C ARG A 487 17.29 -25.07 6.73
N ASP A 488 17.83 -25.92 5.86
CA ASP A 488 17.19 -27.18 5.46
C ASP A 488 16.98 -28.12 6.67
N ALA A 489 17.97 -28.20 7.56
CA ALA A 489 17.85 -28.96 8.80
C ALA A 489 16.77 -28.38 9.73
N LEU A 490 16.70 -27.05 9.85
CA LEU A 490 15.68 -26.38 10.64
C LEU A 490 14.27 -26.63 10.06
N LEU A 491 14.12 -26.57 8.74
CA LEU A 491 12.86 -26.90 8.06
C LEU A 491 12.44 -28.35 8.25
N SER A 492 13.42 -29.24 8.43
CA SER A 492 13.20 -30.65 8.73
C SER A 492 13.01 -30.94 10.24
N HIS A 493 12.91 -29.88 11.06
CA HIS A 493 12.83 -29.95 12.53
C HIS A 493 14.03 -30.63 13.21
N ASP A 494 15.18 -30.74 12.54
CA ASP A 494 16.42 -31.23 13.12
C ASP A 494 17.22 -30.08 13.73
N LEU A 495 16.82 -29.68 14.94
CA LEU A 495 17.43 -28.56 15.66
C LEU A 495 18.93 -28.80 16.01
N GLU A 496 19.34 -30.05 16.12
CA GLU A 496 20.75 -30.38 16.41
C GLU A 496 21.62 -30.16 15.20
N ALA A 497 21.20 -30.69 14.05
CA ALA A 497 21.91 -30.48 12.78
C ALA A 497 21.89 -29.02 12.36
N ALA A 498 20.75 -28.34 12.52
CA ALA A 498 20.61 -26.92 12.19
C ALA A 498 21.59 -26.04 12.98
N GLY A 499 21.62 -26.18 14.29
CA GLY A 499 22.59 -25.47 15.16
C GLY A 499 24.02 -25.79 14.82
N LYS A 500 24.35 -27.07 14.57
CA LYS A 500 25.68 -27.49 14.19
C LYS A 500 26.14 -26.89 12.87
N TYR A 501 25.35 -27.00 11.79
CA TYR A 501 25.71 -26.44 10.49
C TYR A 501 25.86 -24.91 10.54
N ALA A 502 25.00 -24.21 11.29
CA ALA A 502 25.12 -22.78 11.47
C ALA A 502 26.42 -22.40 12.19
N THR A 503 26.76 -23.08 13.33
CA THR A 503 27.97 -22.81 14.09
C THR A 503 29.23 -23.18 13.31
N ASP A 504 29.24 -24.32 12.61
CA ASP A 504 30.37 -24.74 11.77
C ASP A 504 30.62 -23.72 10.63
N ALA A 505 29.58 -23.10 10.07
CA ALA A 505 29.70 -22.05 9.03
C ALA A 505 30.24 -20.72 9.58
N LEU A 506 29.88 -20.37 10.83
CA LEU A 506 30.32 -19.14 11.49
C LEU A 506 31.74 -19.22 12.04
N LEU A 507 32.20 -20.41 12.49
CA LEU A 507 33.46 -20.60 13.19
C LEU A 507 34.67 -19.99 12.48
N PRO A 508 34.88 -20.17 11.16
CA PRO A 508 36.04 -19.58 10.47
C PRO A 508 35.99 -18.04 10.44
N ILE A 509 34.80 -17.46 10.41
CA ILE A 509 34.55 -16.02 10.28
C ILE A 509 34.74 -15.33 11.63
N ASP A 510 34.04 -15.84 12.65
CA ASP A 510 34.11 -15.30 14.02
C ASP A 510 35.49 -15.55 14.64
N GLY A 511 36.08 -16.69 14.37
CA GLY A 511 37.42 -17.03 14.85
C GLY A 511 38.55 -16.14 14.29
N LEU A 512 38.33 -15.56 13.11
CA LEU A 512 39.25 -14.59 12.48
C LEU A 512 38.85 -13.13 12.77
N GLY A 513 37.68 -12.88 13.39
CA GLY A 513 37.15 -11.53 13.58
C GLY A 513 36.87 -10.80 12.26
N SER A 514 36.47 -11.53 11.21
CA SER A 514 36.32 -10.97 9.85
C SER A 514 35.37 -9.82 9.77
N PHE A 515 34.32 -9.79 10.63
CA PHE A 515 33.33 -8.72 10.71
C PHE A 515 33.42 -7.91 12.02
N ASP A 516 34.57 -7.93 12.69
CA ASP A 516 34.80 -7.04 13.82
C ASP A 516 35.09 -5.63 13.33
N GLY A 517 34.49 -4.65 14.00
CA GLY A 517 34.68 -3.25 13.65
C GLY A 517 36.07 -2.73 13.99
N SER A 518 36.60 -1.82 13.18
CA SER A 518 37.89 -1.17 13.45
C SER A 518 37.94 0.25 12.86
N ASP A 519 38.58 1.18 13.54
CA ASP A 519 38.85 2.56 13.05
C ASP A 519 37.64 3.28 12.42
N GLY A 520 36.48 3.20 13.06
CA GLY A 520 35.23 3.80 12.59
C GLY A 520 34.53 3.02 11.46
N LEU A 521 35.02 1.82 11.13
CA LEU A 521 34.31 0.88 10.27
C LEU A 521 33.45 -0.05 11.12
N VAL A 522 32.19 -0.16 10.78
CA VAL A 522 31.24 -1.10 11.39
C VAL A 522 30.65 -2.00 10.32
N TRP A 523 30.29 -3.21 10.73
CA TRP A 523 29.65 -4.19 9.86
C TRP A 523 28.18 -4.33 10.23
N ARG A 524 27.30 -4.16 9.24
CA ARG A 524 25.84 -4.18 9.46
C ARG A 524 25.12 -4.96 8.38
N GLY A 525 23.94 -5.49 8.75
CA GLY A 525 22.99 -6.12 7.84
C GLY A 525 21.63 -5.43 7.95
N PHE A 526 20.93 -5.28 6.84
CA PHE A 526 19.63 -4.62 6.75
C PHE A 526 18.63 -5.48 6.01
N GLY A 527 17.40 -5.53 6.50
CA GLY A 527 16.30 -6.25 5.85
C GLY A 527 15.61 -5.45 4.75
N SER A 528 15.79 -4.10 4.76
CA SER A 528 15.13 -3.21 3.82
C SER A 528 15.90 -1.89 3.66
N TYR A 529 15.63 -1.16 2.58
CA TYR A 529 16.18 0.18 2.38
C TYR A 529 15.68 1.17 3.44
N ALA A 530 14.48 0.94 3.98
CA ALA A 530 13.96 1.74 5.08
C ALA A 530 14.80 1.55 6.35
N ASP A 531 15.17 0.30 6.70
CA ASP A 531 16.07 0.03 7.82
C ASP A 531 17.40 0.76 7.63
N ARG A 532 17.96 0.70 6.41
CA ARG A 532 19.22 1.36 6.09
C ARG A 532 19.14 2.87 6.26
N ALA A 533 18.11 3.50 5.72
CA ALA A 533 17.92 4.95 5.82
C ALA A 533 17.72 5.40 7.28
N LEU A 534 16.91 4.67 8.05
CA LEU A 534 16.71 4.98 9.48
C LEU A 534 17.99 4.72 10.31
N TYR A 535 18.76 3.68 9.99
CA TYR A 535 20.05 3.47 10.61
C TYR A 535 20.97 4.66 10.41
N ASN A 536 21.15 5.08 9.17
CA ASN A 536 21.98 6.21 8.81
C ASN A 536 21.58 7.51 9.56
N ARG A 537 20.28 7.70 9.77
CA ARG A 537 19.72 8.93 10.39
C ARG A 537 19.72 8.91 11.91
N LEU A 538 19.42 7.77 12.53
CA LEU A 538 19.06 7.70 13.95
C LEU A 538 20.04 6.89 14.80
N VAL A 539 20.83 6.01 14.17
CA VAL A 539 21.67 5.04 14.90
C VAL A 539 23.16 5.25 14.62
N ALA A 540 23.52 5.49 13.36
CA ALA A 540 24.93 5.64 12.96
C ALA A 540 25.64 6.76 13.71
N ALA A 541 26.86 6.50 14.17
CA ALA A 541 27.68 7.52 14.79
C ALA A 541 28.26 8.51 13.74
N PRO A 542 28.50 9.77 14.11
CA PRO A 542 29.10 10.74 13.19
C PRO A 542 30.46 10.24 12.64
N GLY A 543 30.58 10.18 11.33
CA GLY A 543 31.80 9.70 10.66
C GLY A 543 31.97 8.20 10.59
N GLU A 544 30.99 7.43 11.00
CA GLU A 544 30.96 5.99 10.90
C GLU A 544 30.92 5.55 9.42
N ARG A 545 31.72 4.56 9.08
CA ARG A 545 31.69 3.88 7.80
C ARG A 545 31.03 2.52 7.98
N CYS A 546 29.97 2.26 7.27
CA CYS A 546 29.21 1.01 7.40
C CYS A 546 29.45 0.11 6.18
N ALA A 547 30.04 -1.05 6.42
CA ALA A 547 30.12 -2.16 5.47
C ALA A 547 28.99 -3.17 5.71
N LEU A 548 28.60 -3.87 4.64
CA LEU A 548 27.53 -4.84 4.72
C LEU A 548 28.09 -6.24 5.06
N VAL A 549 27.44 -6.92 6.01
CA VAL A 549 27.66 -8.36 6.23
C VAL A 549 26.82 -9.16 5.22
N PRO A 550 27.29 -10.35 4.78
CA PRO A 550 26.45 -11.26 4.01
C PRO A 550 25.17 -11.63 4.78
N ALA A 551 24.02 -11.67 4.08
CA ALA A 551 22.75 -12.05 4.71
C ALA A 551 22.82 -13.42 5.42
N ALA A 552 23.62 -14.36 4.87
CA ALA A 552 23.87 -15.67 5.46
C ALA A 552 24.54 -15.60 6.84
N TYR A 553 25.32 -14.55 7.14
CA TYR A 553 25.96 -14.37 8.45
C TYR A 553 24.90 -14.09 9.53
N LEU A 554 24.00 -13.15 9.29
CA LEU A 554 22.91 -12.84 10.20
C LEU A 554 21.96 -14.03 10.37
N GLU A 555 21.61 -14.70 9.27
CA GLU A 555 20.75 -15.88 9.28
C GLU A 555 21.36 -17.04 10.07
N ALA A 556 22.67 -17.32 9.89
CA ALA A 556 23.35 -18.37 10.63
C ALA A 556 23.36 -18.10 12.15
N HIS A 557 23.64 -16.87 12.60
CA HIS A 557 23.52 -16.50 14.01
C HIS A 557 22.08 -16.66 14.53
N THR A 558 21.08 -16.29 13.73
CA THR A 558 19.66 -16.44 14.09
C THR A 558 19.28 -17.91 14.26
N ILE A 559 19.71 -18.79 13.33
CA ILE A 559 19.45 -20.24 13.40
C ILE A 559 20.17 -20.84 14.61
N ALA A 560 21.42 -20.47 14.83
CA ALA A 560 22.21 -20.97 15.97
C ALA A 560 21.56 -20.57 17.31
N ALA A 561 21.15 -19.30 17.46
CA ALA A 561 20.44 -18.81 18.65
C ALA A 561 19.13 -19.57 18.89
N ALA A 562 18.29 -19.68 17.88
CA ALA A 562 16.98 -20.36 17.98
C ALA A 562 17.17 -21.86 18.32
N SER A 563 18.12 -22.54 17.66
CA SER A 563 18.41 -23.96 17.91
C SER A 563 18.96 -24.21 19.32
N ALA A 564 19.85 -23.33 19.80
CA ALA A 564 20.42 -23.42 21.13
C ALA A 564 19.34 -23.16 22.21
N LEU A 565 18.50 -22.14 22.02
CA LEU A 565 17.42 -21.79 22.94
C LEU A 565 16.40 -22.94 23.05
N ALA A 566 15.95 -23.49 21.93
CA ALA A 566 15.01 -24.61 21.89
C ALA A 566 15.55 -25.89 22.57
N ARG A 567 16.88 -26.02 22.63
CA ARG A 567 17.57 -27.12 23.32
C ARG A 567 17.92 -26.80 24.77
N GLY A 568 17.47 -25.66 25.31
CA GLY A 568 17.71 -25.24 26.68
C GLY A 568 19.14 -24.72 26.97
N ARG A 569 19.90 -24.41 25.91
CA ARG A 569 21.26 -23.85 26.03
C ARG A 569 21.22 -22.32 25.95
N ALA A 570 20.65 -21.71 27.00
CA ALA A 570 20.32 -20.28 26.99
C ALA A 570 21.54 -19.35 26.83
N GLU A 571 22.69 -19.67 27.46
CA GLU A 571 23.92 -18.85 27.37
C GLU A 571 24.48 -18.85 25.94
N GLU A 572 24.57 -20.03 25.30
CA GLU A 572 25.00 -20.15 23.90
C GLU A 572 24.06 -19.40 22.96
N ALA A 573 22.75 -19.52 23.19
CA ALA A 573 21.74 -18.77 22.43
C ALA A 573 21.92 -17.26 22.57
N LEU A 574 22.23 -16.79 23.79
CA LEU A 574 22.43 -15.38 24.07
C LEU A 574 23.65 -14.79 23.35
N GLU A 575 24.75 -15.55 23.23
CA GLU A 575 25.93 -15.11 22.48
C GLU A 575 25.60 -14.85 21.00
N HIS A 576 24.93 -15.80 20.36
CA HIS A 576 24.53 -15.67 18.97
C HIS A 576 23.47 -14.57 18.78
N ALA A 577 22.49 -14.47 19.69
CA ALA A 577 21.45 -13.43 19.62
C ALA A 577 22.03 -12.02 19.80
N ARG A 578 23.02 -11.84 20.68
CA ARG A 578 23.72 -10.55 20.84
C ARG A 578 24.45 -10.16 19.56
N ARG A 579 25.16 -11.10 18.94
CA ARG A 579 25.87 -10.84 17.68
C ARG A 579 24.90 -10.50 16.55
N ALA A 580 23.78 -11.21 16.42
CA ALA A 580 22.73 -10.91 15.46
C ALA A 580 22.15 -9.49 15.66
N ALA A 581 21.83 -9.09 16.90
CA ALA A 581 21.31 -7.77 17.21
C ALA A 581 22.36 -6.65 17.04
N GLU A 582 23.64 -6.94 17.25
CA GLU A 582 24.74 -6.00 16.99
C GLU A 582 24.87 -5.69 15.50
N VAL A 583 24.89 -6.72 14.66
CA VAL A 583 25.05 -6.54 13.20
C VAL A 583 23.76 -6.07 12.52
N ALA A 584 22.57 -6.36 13.08
CA ALA A 584 21.30 -5.94 12.52
C ALA A 584 20.44 -5.16 13.54
N PRO A 585 20.86 -3.94 13.92
CA PRO A 585 20.23 -3.18 15.01
C PRO A 585 18.79 -2.70 14.72
N LEU A 586 18.37 -2.70 13.46
CA LEU A 586 17.00 -2.38 13.04
C LEU A 586 16.13 -3.63 12.81
N SER A 587 16.72 -4.83 12.89
CA SER A 587 15.96 -6.07 12.74
C SER A 587 15.10 -6.36 13.98
N SER A 588 13.79 -6.29 13.81
CA SER A 588 12.84 -6.67 14.87
C SER A 588 13.04 -8.13 15.31
N GLN A 589 13.33 -9.02 14.37
CA GLN A 589 13.59 -10.43 14.64
C GLN A 589 14.82 -10.63 15.53
N ALA A 590 15.93 -9.94 15.22
CA ALA A 590 17.15 -10.04 16.03
C ALA A 590 16.92 -9.51 17.45
N SER A 591 16.22 -8.40 17.59
CA SER A 591 15.88 -7.81 18.90
C SER A 591 14.94 -8.70 19.72
N LEU A 592 13.92 -9.30 19.10
CA LEU A 592 13.02 -10.24 19.78
C LEU A 592 13.74 -11.50 20.23
N ASN A 593 14.60 -12.07 19.39
CA ASN A 593 15.43 -13.22 19.76
C ASN A 593 16.34 -12.88 20.94
N LEU A 594 16.98 -11.71 20.90
CA LEU A 594 17.81 -11.25 22.02
C LEU A 594 17.01 -11.10 23.31
N ALA A 595 15.83 -10.47 23.25
CA ALA A 595 14.96 -10.32 24.42
C ALA A 595 14.55 -11.68 25.01
N GLN A 596 14.17 -12.66 24.17
CA GLN A 596 13.85 -14.02 24.61
C GLN A 596 15.03 -14.74 25.25
N CYS A 597 16.24 -14.61 24.70
CA CYS A 597 17.44 -15.19 25.29
C CYS A 597 17.80 -14.53 26.63
N LEU A 598 17.62 -13.23 26.77
CA LEU A 598 17.82 -12.50 28.02
C LEU A 598 16.80 -12.94 29.10
N GLU A 599 15.55 -13.15 28.74
CA GLU A 599 14.55 -13.73 29.65
C GLU A 599 14.96 -15.14 30.08
N ALA A 600 15.37 -15.97 29.13
CA ALA A 600 15.78 -17.36 29.40
C ALA A 600 17.03 -17.48 30.28
N THR A 601 17.92 -16.48 30.26
CA THR A 601 19.10 -16.40 31.13
C THR A 601 18.80 -15.68 32.46
N GLY A 602 17.54 -15.23 32.69
CA GLY A 602 17.09 -14.65 33.95
C GLY A 602 17.37 -13.15 34.09
N ASP A 603 17.51 -12.41 32.98
CA ASP A 603 17.65 -10.95 32.98
C ASP A 603 16.44 -10.27 32.27
N PRO A 604 15.24 -10.27 32.90
CA PRO A 604 14.05 -9.63 32.33
C PRO A 604 14.17 -8.10 32.19
N GLU A 605 15.03 -7.45 32.99
CA GLU A 605 15.25 -6.01 32.87
C GLU A 605 16.02 -5.68 31.57
N ALA A 606 17.03 -6.46 31.23
CA ALA A 606 17.73 -6.29 29.96
C ALA A 606 16.81 -6.61 28.76
N ALA A 607 15.96 -7.65 28.87
CA ALA A 607 14.93 -7.95 27.86
C ALA A 607 13.98 -6.75 27.68
N GLY A 608 13.51 -6.13 28.75
CA GLY A 608 12.66 -4.94 28.71
C GLY A 608 13.34 -3.75 28.04
N ARG A 609 14.62 -3.50 28.32
CA ARG A 609 15.40 -2.45 27.65
C ARG A 609 15.55 -2.71 26.17
N GLU A 610 15.77 -3.94 25.76
CA GLU A 610 15.88 -4.30 24.32
C GLU A 610 14.55 -4.13 23.61
N LEU A 611 13.42 -4.54 24.20
CA LEU A 611 12.10 -4.33 23.63
C LEU A 611 11.73 -2.83 23.56
N CYS A 612 12.12 -2.01 24.53
CA CYS A 612 11.97 -0.56 24.44
C CYS A 612 12.82 0.03 23.32
N ARG A 613 14.07 -0.46 23.14
CA ARG A 613 14.92 -0.05 22.01
C ARG A 613 14.27 -0.42 20.67
N LEU A 614 13.77 -1.64 20.53
CA LEU A 614 13.01 -2.07 19.35
C LEU A 614 11.85 -1.12 19.07
N LEU A 615 10.97 -0.88 20.05
CA LEU A 615 9.80 -0.02 19.90
C LEU A 615 10.17 1.44 19.58
N SER A 616 11.31 1.94 20.09
CA SER A 616 11.78 3.29 19.78
C SER A 616 12.21 3.49 18.32
N LEU A 617 12.53 2.41 17.61
CA LEU A 617 12.98 2.40 16.21
C LEU A 617 12.00 1.73 15.25
N ALA A 618 10.94 1.10 15.77
CA ALA A 618 9.96 0.38 14.97
C ALA A 618 9.20 1.33 14.01
N HIS A 619 9.16 0.93 12.74
CA HIS A 619 8.67 1.77 11.65
C HIS A 619 7.76 1.03 10.65
N ASP A 620 7.33 -0.17 10.98
CA ASP A 620 6.36 -0.96 10.23
C ASP A 620 5.40 -1.69 11.19
N PRO A 621 4.19 -2.08 10.73
CA PRO A 621 3.19 -2.70 11.60
C PRO A 621 3.64 -4.00 12.25
N GLU A 622 4.47 -4.80 11.58
CA GLU A 622 4.95 -6.08 12.12
C GLU A 622 5.93 -5.85 13.27
N SER A 623 6.94 -5.00 13.07
CA SER A 623 7.92 -4.63 14.12
C SER A 623 7.23 -4.02 15.33
N ILE A 624 6.27 -3.10 15.11
CA ILE A 624 5.50 -2.46 16.18
C ILE A 624 4.66 -3.50 16.94
N GLY A 625 3.93 -4.32 16.21
CA GLY A 625 3.02 -5.30 16.80
C GLY A 625 3.75 -6.39 17.59
N LEU A 626 4.85 -6.93 17.05
CA LEU A 626 5.67 -7.94 17.72
C LEU A 626 6.42 -7.36 18.92
N GLY A 627 6.93 -6.13 18.83
CA GLY A 627 7.56 -5.43 19.94
C GLY A 627 6.60 -5.27 21.12
N TYR A 628 5.36 -4.81 20.86
CA TYR A 628 4.34 -4.74 21.92
C TYR A 628 3.90 -6.10 22.43
N LEU A 629 3.85 -7.13 21.59
CA LEU A 629 3.51 -8.49 22.02
C LEU A 629 4.55 -9.05 23.01
N GLY A 630 5.86 -8.90 22.69
CA GLY A 630 6.94 -9.28 23.60
C GLY A 630 6.90 -8.48 24.90
N MET A 631 6.70 -7.15 24.82
CA MET A 631 6.58 -6.31 25.98
C MET A 631 5.36 -6.67 26.84
N ALA A 632 4.23 -7.01 26.23
CA ALA A 632 3.02 -7.44 26.94
C ALA A 632 3.27 -8.69 27.77
N GLN A 633 3.98 -9.68 27.19
CA GLN A 633 4.34 -10.91 27.88
C GLN A 633 5.26 -10.63 29.08
N LEU A 634 6.27 -9.81 28.89
CA LEU A 634 7.21 -9.41 29.95
C LEU A 634 6.50 -8.68 31.09
N GLN A 635 5.63 -7.71 30.79
CA GLN A 635 4.84 -6.97 31.77
C GLN A 635 3.85 -7.87 32.52
N TRP A 636 3.25 -8.86 31.83
CA TRP A 636 2.38 -9.84 32.48
C TRP A 636 3.15 -10.69 33.48
N GLN A 637 4.31 -11.24 33.10
CA GLN A 637 5.17 -12.02 33.98
C GLN A 637 5.63 -11.21 35.20
N GLY A 638 5.88 -9.89 35.02
CA GLY A 638 6.21 -8.96 36.07
C GLY A 638 5.03 -8.53 36.97
N GLY A 639 3.79 -8.99 36.67
CA GLY A 639 2.59 -8.65 37.42
C GLY A 639 1.98 -7.27 37.09
N HIS A 640 2.48 -6.58 36.06
CA HIS A 640 2.00 -5.28 35.64
C HIS A 640 0.82 -5.40 34.65
N VAL A 641 -0.32 -5.88 35.17
CA VAL A 641 -1.48 -6.32 34.37
C VAL A 641 -2.03 -5.24 33.44
N LEU A 642 -2.22 -4.01 33.91
CA LEU A 642 -2.79 -2.92 33.10
C LEU A 642 -1.84 -2.50 31.97
N THR A 643 -0.54 -2.46 32.26
CA THR A 643 0.49 -2.17 31.25
C THR A 643 0.56 -3.30 30.20
N ALA A 644 0.46 -4.57 30.64
CA ALA A 644 0.39 -5.71 29.73
C ALA A 644 -0.87 -5.63 28.84
N GLN A 645 -2.02 -5.27 29.39
CA GLN A 645 -3.25 -5.06 28.63
C GLN A 645 -3.10 -3.94 27.60
N ALA A 646 -2.50 -2.81 27.95
CA ALA A 646 -2.22 -1.71 27.02
C ALA A 646 -1.30 -2.16 25.87
N CYS A 647 -0.25 -2.94 26.18
CA CYS A 647 0.64 -3.51 25.17
C CYS A 647 -0.10 -4.48 24.23
N TYR A 648 -0.91 -5.41 24.75
CA TYR A 648 -1.72 -6.33 23.91
C TYR A 648 -2.70 -5.56 23.02
N GLN A 649 -3.34 -4.53 23.54
CA GLN A 649 -4.24 -3.69 22.76
C GLN A 649 -3.53 -2.96 21.61
N ARG A 650 -2.32 -2.44 21.86
CA ARG A 650 -1.48 -1.84 20.82
C ARG A 650 -1.05 -2.90 19.79
N ALA A 651 -0.58 -4.06 20.24
CA ALA A 651 -0.19 -5.16 19.36
C ALA A 651 -1.31 -5.57 18.40
N THR A 652 -2.55 -5.71 18.90
CA THR A 652 -3.70 -6.12 18.05
C THR A 652 -4.06 -5.14 16.95
N ARG A 653 -3.70 -3.87 17.07
CA ARG A 653 -3.95 -2.84 16.04
C ARG A 653 -2.99 -2.94 14.85
N HIS A 654 -1.80 -3.48 15.09
CA HIS A 654 -0.73 -3.53 14.10
C HIS A 654 -0.53 -4.92 13.51
N LEU A 655 -0.81 -5.98 14.27
CA LEU A 655 -0.71 -7.36 13.79
C LEU A 655 -1.95 -7.75 12.98
N GLY A 656 -1.74 -8.37 11.82
CA GLY A 656 -2.80 -8.97 11.00
C GLY A 656 -3.30 -10.31 11.60
N ALA A 657 -3.00 -11.44 10.95
CA ALA A 657 -3.36 -12.78 11.45
C ALA A 657 -2.82 -13.08 12.86
N PRO A 658 -1.57 -12.70 13.27
CA PRO A 658 -1.10 -12.87 14.64
C PRO A 658 -1.88 -12.09 15.71
N ALA A 659 -2.72 -11.13 15.33
CA ALA A 659 -3.58 -10.41 16.29
C ALA A 659 -4.51 -11.35 17.08
N LEU A 660 -4.84 -12.52 16.53
CA LEU A 660 -5.63 -13.51 17.24
C LEU A 660 -4.91 -14.02 18.49
N VAL A 661 -3.61 -14.30 18.41
CA VAL A 661 -2.78 -14.72 19.54
C VAL A 661 -2.76 -13.63 20.62
N ALA A 662 -2.56 -12.38 20.23
CA ALA A 662 -2.58 -11.24 21.16
C ALA A 662 -3.96 -11.09 21.84
N ARG A 663 -5.06 -11.26 21.10
CA ARG A 663 -6.42 -11.22 21.64
C ARG A 663 -6.70 -12.35 22.63
N LEU A 664 -6.28 -13.58 22.32
CA LEU A 664 -6.42 -14.73 23.21
C LEU A 664 -5.61 -14.56 24.49
N ALA A 665 -4.36 -14.09 24.39
CA ALA A 665 -3.51 -13.78 25.54
C ALA A 665 -4.13 -12.68 26.41
N MET A 666 -4.65 -11.61 25.79
CA MET A 666 -5.36 -10.54 26.50
C MET A 666 -6.62 -11.05 27.20
N ALA A 667 -7.41 -11.90 26.54
CA ALA A 667 -8.60 -12.51 27.16
C ALA A 667 -8.23 -13.41 28.35
N ALA A 668 -7.15 -14.19 28.25
CA ALA A 668 -6.62 -15.00 29.36
C ALA A 668 -6.15 -14.11 30.54
N LEU A 669 -5.46 -13.01 30.27
CA LEU A 669 -5.03 -12.02 31.27
C LEU A 669 -6.24 -11.44 32.02
N ILE A 670 -7.24 -10.96 31.28
CA ILE A 670 -8.48 -10.42 31.86
C ILE A 670 -9.21 -11.47 32.71
N GLY A 671 -9.28 -12.73 32.23
CA GLY A 671 -9.88 -13.83 32.94
C GLY A 671 -9.19 -14.21 34.26
N GLN A 672 -7.86 -14.04 34.34
CA GLN A 672 -7.10 -14.30 35.57
C GLN A 672 -7.30 -13.23 36.65
N VAL A 673 -7.47 -11.98 36.25
CA VAL A 673 -7.57 -10.83 37.18
C VAL A 673 -8.99 -10.62 37.69
N GLY A 674 -9.98 -11.29 37.09
CA GLY A 674 -11.40 -11.15 37.40
C GLY A 674 -12.03 -9.88 36.83
N VAL A 675 -13.36 -9.86 36.77
CA VAL A 675 -14.20 -8.82 36.13
C VAL A 675 -14.03 -7.40 36.72
N SER A 676 -13.20 -7.23 37.76
CA SER A 676 -12.92 -5.94 38.41
C SER A 676 -11.96 -5.04 37.63
N ALA A 677 -11.19 -5.59 36.67
CA ALA A 677 -10.40 -4.81 35.71
C ALA A 677 -11.27 -4.61 34.47
N GLY A 678 -12.21 -3.70 34.56
CA GLY A 678 -13.27 -3.55 33.58
C GLY A 678 -12.77 -3.19 32.17
N GLY A 679 -13.26 -3.89 31.18
CA GLY A 679 -13.37 -3.47 29.80
C GLY A 679 -12.05 -3.23 29.04
N GLU A 680 -12.16 -2.95 27.75
CA GLU A 680 -11.04 -2.40 26.95
C GLU A 680 -10.67 -1.00 27.45
N LEU A 681 -9.36 -0.76 27.55
CA LEU A 681 -8.85 0.59 27.85
C LEU A 681 -9.19 1.54 26.70
N SER A 682 -9.50 2.81 27.01
CA SER A 682 -9.54 3.78 25.93
C SER A 682 -8.14 3.96 25.33
N PRO A 683 -8.02 4.39 24.07
CA PRO A 683 -6.72 4.64 23.46
C PRO A 683 -5.82 5.55 24.32
N GLU A 684 -6.40 6.62 24.87
CA GLU A 684 -5.69 7.60 25.68
C GLU A 684 -5.24 7.00 27.03
N GLN A 685 -6.05 6.12 27.63
CA GLN A 685 -5.69 5.39 28.85
C GLN A 685 -4.54 4.43 28.60
N ALA A 686 -4.61 3.68 27.47
CA ALA A 686 -3.53 2.77 27.09
C ALA A 686 -2.21 3.52 26.86
N ASP A 687 -2.26 4.64 26.15
CA ASP A 687 -1.09 5.48 25.89
C ASP A 687 -0.47 6.04 27.18
N SER A 688 -1.30 6.58 28.07
CA SER A 688 -0.84 7.10 29.37
C SER A 688 -0.18 6.03 30.26
N LEU A 689 -0.69 4.79 30.21
CA LEU A 689 -0.10 3.67 30.96
C LEU A 689 1.27 3.27 30.40
N LEU A 690 1.42 3.27 29.06
CA LEU A 690 2.69 2.95 28.40
C LEU A 690 3.73 4.03 28.69
N GLU A 691 3.37 5.32 28.56
CA GLU A 691 4.24 6.44 28.89
C GLU A 691 4.70 6.42 30.35
N ALA A 692 3.77 6.17 31.30
CA ALA A 692 4.09 6.05 32.71
C ALA A 692 5.05 4.88 33.01
N ALA A 693 5.00 3.81 32.20
CA ALA A 693 5.91 2.67 32.30
C ALA A 693 7.23 2.87 31.52
N GLY A 694 7.42 4.02 30.85
CA GLY A 694 8.60 4.28 30.01
C GLY A 694 8.65 3.44 28.72
N ILE A 695 7.51 2.93 28.26
CA ILE A 695 7.40 2.14 27.04
C ILE A 695 7.09 3.08 25.87
N PRO A 696 7.92 3.10 24.81
CA PRO A 696 7.74 4.02 23.68
C PRO A 696 6.40 3.81 22.97
N LEU A 697 5.78 4.92 22.54
CA LEU A 697 4.58 4.90 21.67
C LEU A 697 5.02 4.80 20.19
N ALA A 698 5.17 3.57 19.72
CA ALA A 698 5.61 3.31 18.34
C ALA A 698 4.45 3.46 17.31
N PRO A 699 4.72 3.99 16.07
CA PRO A 699 5.99 4.63 15.72
C PRO A 699 6.18 5.96 16.46
N THR A 700 7.40 6.23 16.93
CA THR A 700 7.69 7.49 17.63
C THR A 700 7.66 8.68 16.65
N GLU A 701 7.44 9.90 17.17
CA GLU A 701 7.46 11.11 16.34
C GLU A 701 8.80 11.29 15.61
N THR A 702 9.90 10.98 16.29
CA THR A 702 11.25 11.04 15.71
C THR A 702 11.40 10.10 14.52
N VAL A 703 10.97 8.85 14.68
CA VAL A 703 11.00 7.84 13.58
C VAL A 703 10.08 8.28 12.46
N SER A 704 8.86 8.71 12.77
CA SER A 704 7.89 9.13 11.76
C SER A 704 8.38 10.32 10.94
N ALA A 705 9.00 11.32 11.59
CA ALA A 705 9.56 12.47 10.91
C ALA A 705 10.76 12.08 10.02
N ALA A 706 11.74 11.35 10.57
CA ALA A 706 12.91 10.89 9.81
C ALA A 706 12.51 10.00 8.62
N PHE A 707 11.49 9.18 8.80
CA PHE A 707 10.97 8.29 7.77
C PHE A 707 10.33 9.07 6.61
N LEU A 708 9.49 10.06 6.92
CA LEU A 708 8.86 10.91 5.91
C LEU A 708 9.89 11.75 5.16
N GLU A 709 10.87 12.33 5.86
CA GLU A 709 11.96 13.09 5.25
C GLU A 709 12.81 12.22 4.31
N ALA A 710 13.16 11.00 4.75
CA ALA A 710 13.90 10.06 3.92
C ALA A 710 13.11 9.64 2.67
N THR A 711 11.79 9.44 2.81
CA THR A 711 10.91 9.08 1.69
C THR A 711 10.85 10.20 0.65
N ARG A 712 10.71 11.44 1.10
CA ARG A 712 10.76 12.62 0.22
C ARG A 712 12.09 12.71 -0.50
N ALA A 713 13.18 12.64 0.23
CA ALA A 713 14.53 12.76 -0.32
C ALA A 713 14.86 11.67 -1.34
N ALA A 714 14.50 10.41 -1.07
CA ALA A 714 14.70 9.32 -2.02
C ALA A 714 13.89 9.51 -3.30
N THR A 715 12.66 10.03 -3.19
CA THR A 715 11.81 10.33 -4.35
C THR A 715 12.39 11.50 -5.17
N ASP A 716 12.79 12.59 -4.51
CA ASP A 716 13.37 13.77 -5.16
C ASP A 716 14.72 13.48 -5.79
N ALA A 717 15.52 12.61 -5.18
CA ALA A 717 16.77 12.11 -5.76
C ALA A 717 16.55 11.16 -6.95
N GLY A 718 15.35 10.61 -7.10
CA GLY A 718 15.03 9.64 -8.14
C GLY A 718 15.56 8.23 -7.87
N ILE A 719 15.78 7.86 -6.61
CA ILE A 719 16.25 6.54 -6.19
C ILE A 719 15.01 5.67 -5.90
N PHE A 720 14.36 5.19 -6.97
CA PHE A 720 13.02 4.63 -6.86
C PHE A 720 12.98 3.25 -6.17
N ARG A 721 14.06 2.48 -6.19
CA ARG A 721 14.11 1.26 -5.36
C ARG A 721 13.98 1.58 -3.88
N VAL A 722 14.69 2.61 -3.41
CA VAL A 722 14.62 3.08 -2.02
C VAL A 722 13.27 3.76 -1.74
N ALA A 723 12.85 4.68 -2.62
CA ALA A 723 11.59 5.41 -2.48
C ALA A 723 10.38 4.48 -2.42
N ARG A 724 10.35 3.42 -3.24
CA ARG A 724 9.31 2.40 -3.26
C ARG A 724 9.19 1.64 -1.94
N ASP A 725 10.32 1.20 -1.39
CA ASP A 725 10.33 0.49 -0.10
C ASP A 725 9.83 1.38 1.04
N LEU A 726 10.34 2.61 1.10
CA LEU A 726 9.89 3.61 2.06
C LEU A 726 8.40 3.92 1.91
N LEU A 727 7.90 4.17 0.70
CA LEU A 727 6.49 4.43 0.44
C LEU A 727 5.58 3.25 0.82
N ARG A 728 5.99 2.01 0.54
CA ARG A 728 5.24 0.81 0.95
C ARG A 728 5.02 0.79 2.46
N LYS A 729 6.08 1.00 3.24
CA LYS A 729 5.99 1.04 4.70
C LYS A 729 5.19 2.24 5.19
N LEU A 730 5.35 3.41 4.56
CA LEU A 730 4.55 4.61 4.87
C LEU A 730 3.05 4.36 4.66
N CYS A 731 2.66 3.70 3.56
CA CYS A 731 1.27 3.32 3.31
C CYS A 731 0.70 2.36 4.37
N MET A 732 1.53 1.45 4.90
CA MET A 732 1.10 0.53 5.94
C MET A 732 0.85 1.23 7.29
N ILE A 733 1.62 2.28 7.60
CA ILE A 733 1.50 3.03 8.85
C ILE A 733 0.38 4.06 8.78
N SER A 734 0.38 4.92 7.74
CA SER A 734 -0.53 6.06 7.63
C SER A 734 -1.90 5.70 7.08
N ARG A 735 -2.01 4.64 6.25
CA ARG A 735 -3.23 4.23 5.54
C ARG A 735 -3.89 5.39 4.77
N ASP A 736 -3.07 6.26 4.18
CA ASP A 736 -3.52 7.41 3.41
C ASP A 736 -3.61 7.04 1.92
N ASP A 737 -4.77 7.29 1.31
CA ASP A 737 -5.03 6.97 -0.10
C ASP A 737 -4.09 7.76 -1.04
N VAL A 738 -3.65 8.97 -0.64
CA VAL A 738 -2.70 9.78 -1.42
C VAL A 738 -1.35 9.07 -1.50
N TYR A 739 -0.85 8.53 -0.39
CA TYR A 739 0.42 7.77 -0.39
C TYR A 739 0.33 6.49 -1.20
N PHE A 740 -0.84 5.81 -1.21
CA PHE A 740 -1.06 4.69 -2.12
C PHE A 740 -0.99 5.10 -3.59
N GLY A 741 -1.57 6.25 -3.95
CA GLY A 741 -1.45 6.82 -5.29
C GLY A 741 0.00 7.12 -5.67
N MET A 742 0.78 7.68 -4.74
CA MET A 742 2.21 7.93 -4.93
C MET A 742 3.00 6.63 -5.10
N LEU A 743 2.75 5.63 -4.25
CA LEU A 743 3.40 4.32 -4.36
C LEU A 743 3.20 3.71 -5.75
N ARG A 744 1.96 3.68 -6.24
CA ARG A 744 1.65 3.18 -7.60
C ARG A 744 2.42 3.93 -8.69
N SER A 745 2.75 5.20 -8.48
CA SER A 745 3.49 6.00 -9.45
C SER A 745 4.98 5.65 -9.56
N VAL A 746 5.53 4.89 -8.59
CA VAL A 746 6.94 4.44 -8.53
C VAL A 746 7.09 2.92 -8.49
N GLU A 747 5.98 2.16 -8.51
CA GLU A 747 5.97 0.72 -8.19
C GLU A 747 6.51 -0.15 -9.30
N ASP A 748 6.17 0.13 -10.54
CA ASP A 748 6.51 -0.80 -11.63
C ASP A 748 7.86 -0.43 -12.24
N GLU A 749 8.82 -1.34 -12.15
CA GLU A 749 9.99 -1.29 -13.01
C GLU A 749 9.51 -1.54 -14.45
N PRO A 750 9.96 -0.73 -15.42
CA PRO A 750 9.67 -1.03 -16.82
C PRO A 750 10.16 -2.43 -17.17
N ASP A 751 9.31 -3.25 -17.76
CA ASP A 751 9.71 -4.53 -18.36
C ASP A 751 10.68 -4.23 -19.51
N ARG A 752 11.98 -4.30 -19.24
CA ARG A 752 13.01 -4.01 -20.25
C ARG A 752 14.06 -5.10 -20.32
#